data_9cdf19167f85beda76bbbdf6ef5a2042
#
_entry.id   9cdf19167f85beda76bbbdf6ef5a2042
#
_cell.length_a   1.000
_cell.length_b   1.000
_cell.length_c   1.000
_cell.angle_alpha   90.00
_cell.angle_beta   90.00
_cell.angle_gamma   90.00
#
_symmetry.space_group_name_H-M   'P 1'
#
loop_
_entity.id
_entity.type
_entity.pdbx_description
1 polymer ?
#
loop_
_entity_poly.entity_id
_entity_poly.type
_entity_poly.pdbx_seq_one_letter_code
_entity_poly.pdbx_strand_id
1 'polypeptide(L)'
;MAVLIAEWPHRPNVDFRNPSAIDTFDKGKKRFRFTFSVSKKITMYISFPKDGGVRIHNGKRGMFEPDDLCDIVYEQLDGNTLKMTGNGTSAVLSYLWDKWSISIYDRKGELKNIISSKVGRWGYSNFRVGINIEEEHALMYLDLPISKNEEFFGTGERFNSFSQNGKKIMMWNVDIGCVNNTIRDEYCDKPQGYKNIPFIHSTKGYSIFFNTYLPVEFDIGNKHPERFITEIYGDALDMYIWTDSAKESVKQYHRLTGTPFVPPRWAFDYWIGGGWPIWNTPDSSVAFKNISNVLDKYEENGVRVSNAYLETDPTEETLGGLRDRGLRTFMWTNSCLEIFGESNITLNDYRVKKASNPKQVMAYNYIDFTSPESLDVICEKFDNLWDLGVCGEMVDFADSMPEDAICSNGKTGTQMHNEYAYWYGKRMNQAFTERLGKDFVLFQRSGCAGSQHNTASFGGDIISDFLGLKRTVWQILSASSSGISIWGSDTGGFYITDYPVGSREMEELYIRWVQFSTFSPLMRDHSWDGHHNPWANGEKGLQNFKNYYALRLSILDAVYSAALKSEKFGGTVVESMAVTYGMSPKIDNQYMFCGDFLVRPVIELDSRKVKVAIPENGFYGFYDGKYYKKGKTEVEAPLMQMPVFIKSGSVIPFNYYNKDIIPTYEKENYEKALLLTPPEYSRESVVYSENKEEHFVSEPYDKGFIVKSNTPCDRKVIILHGAHVAEISSDADFVSVEREEETNRTVIRVQTEWTTIKVRTQVK
;
A
#
# COMPACT_ATOMS: atom_id res chain seq x y z
N MET A 1 -27.61 7.47 -8.87
CA MET A 1 -26.61 6.46 -9.29
C MET A 1 -27.09 5.10 -8.79
N ALA A 2 -27.37 4.12 -9.66
CA ALA A 2 -27.72 2.78 -9.21
C ALA A 2 -26.40 2.10 -8.81
N VAL A 3 -26.25 1.81 -7.53
CA VAL A 3 -25.09 1.10 -7.01
C VAL A 3 -25.12 -0.34 -7.53
N LEU A 4 -24.13 -0.72 -8.32
CA LEU A 4 -23.90 -2.12 -8.66
C LEU A 4 -23.29 -2.80 -7.43
N ILE A 5 -24.11 -3.57 -6.73
CA ILE A 5 -23.57 -4.62 -5.86
C ILE A 5 -22.94 -5.63 -6.82
N ALA A 6 -21.61 -5.75 -6.81
CA ALA A 6 -20.95 -6.77 -7.60
C ALA A 6 -21.48 -8.14 -7.17
N GLU A 7 -22.09 -8.85 -8.10
CA GLU A 7 -22.46 -10.23 -7.86
C GLU A 7 -21.19 -11.03 -7.57
N TRP A 8 -21.29 -11.97 -6.61
CA TRP A 8 -20.18 -12.87 -6.32
C TRP A 8 -19.90 -13.75 -7.55
N PRO A 9 -18.63 -14.03 -7.85
CA PRO A 9 -18.30 -14.89 -8.98
C PRO A 9 -18.93 -16.28 -8.75
N HIS A 10 -19.55 -16.80 -9.79
CA HIS A 10 -20.13 -18.13 -9.75
C HIS A 10 -19.02 -19.16 -9.57
N ARG A 11 -19.04 -19.87 -8.45
CA ARG A 11 -18.11 -20.99 -8.24
C ARG A 11 -18.44 -22.08 -9.26
N PRO A 12 -17.46 -22.56 -10.05
CA PRO A 12 -17.69 -23.64 -11.00
C PRO A 12 -18.24 -24.89 -10.32
N ASN A 13 -19.30 -25.48 -10.90
CA ASN A 13 -19.78 -26.78 -10.46
C ASN A 13 -18.86 -27.88 -10.99
N VAL A 14 -18.11 -28.52 -10.10
CA VAL A 14 -17.04 -29.44 -10.47
C VAL A 14 -16.99 -30.68 -9.59
N ASP A 15 -16.55 -31.78 -10.19
CA ASP A 15 -16.08 -32.97 -9.50
C ASP A 15 -14.56 -32.91 -9.29
N PHE A 16 -14.10 -33.00 -8.06
CA PHE A 16 -12.68 -33.00 -7.77
C PHE A 16 -12.02 -34.33 -8.10
N ARG A 17 -10.94 -34.26 -8.89
CA ARG A 17 -10.09 -35.39 -9.27
C ARG A 17 -8.69 -35.22 -8.67
N ASN A 18 -8.13 -36.30 -8.17
CA ASN A 18 -6.75 -36.35 -7.74
C ASN A 18 -5.83 -36.56 -8.96
N PRO A 19 -4.65 -35.93 -8.98
CA PRO A 19 -3.63 -36.24 -9.97
C PRO A 19 -3.21 -37.68 -9.94
N SER A 20 -2.92 -38.25 -11.12
CA SER A 20 -2.24 -39.56 -11.24
C SER A 20 -0.78 -39.50 -10.73
N ALA A 21 -0.08 -40.61 -10.80
CA ALA A 21 1.36 -40.63 -10.78
C ALA A 21 1.96 -39.75 -11.90
N ILE A 22 3.24 -39.44 -11.79
CA ILE A 22 3.95 -38.72 -12.85
C ILE A 22 4.09 -39.65 -14.07
N ASP A 23 3.57 -39.21 -15.20
CA ASP A 23 3.69 -39.94 -16.50
C ASP A 23 5.09 -39.77 -17.08
N THR A 24 5.58 -38.54 -17.13
CA THR A 24 6.90 -38.19 -17.69
C THR A 24 7.48 -36.95 -17.01
N PHE A 25 8.80 -36.83 -17.00
CA PHE A 25 9.47 -35.58 -16.63
C PHE A 25 10.71 -35.33 -17.52
N ASP A 26 11.10 -34.06 -17.57
CA ASP A 26 12.24 -33.58 -18.35
C ASP A 26 13.04 -32.55 -17.51
N LYS A 27 14.38 -32.75 -17.47
CA LYS A 27 15.36 -31.94 -16.73
C LYS A 27 15.91 -30.84 -17.65
N GLY A 28 15.10 -29.82 -17.93
CA GLY A 28 15.57 -28.64 -18.67
C GLY A 28 16.54 -27.78 -17.86
N LYS A 29 17.40 -27.03 -18.54
CA LYS A 29 18.43 -26.19 -17.91
C LYS A 29 17.83 -25.11 -16.99
N LYS A 30 16.77 -24.42 -17.41
CA LYS A 30 16.12 -23.32 -16.66
C LYS A 30 14.71 -23.68 -16.17
N ARG A 31 14.12 -24.79 -16.65
CA ARG A 31 12.78 -25.24 -16.27
C ARG A 31 12.76 -26.75 -16.19
N PHE A 32 12.28 -27.27 -15.06
CA PHE A 32 11.90 -28.66 -14.92
C PHE A 32 10.44 -28.82 -15.33
N ARG A 33 10.14 -29.84 -16.10
CA ARG A 33 8.80 -30.16 -16.58
C ARG A 33 8.41 -31.57 -16.16
N PHE A 34 7.18 -31.74 -15.69
CA PHE A 34 6.59 -33.06 -15.48
C PHE A 34 5.13 -33.09 -15.88
N THR A 35 4.62 -34.27 -16.17
CA THR A 35 3.22 -34.46 -16.59
C THR A 35 2.55 -35.52 -15.72
N PHE A 36 1.27 -35.35 -15.52
CA PHE A 36 0.37 -36.31 -14.91
C PHE A 36 -1.01 -36.19 -15.55
N SER A 37 -1.92 -37.11 -15.26
CA SER A 37 -3.29 -37.11 -15.78
C SER A 37 -4.29 -36.88 -14.65
N VAL A 38 -5.39 -36.22 -14.97
CA VAL A 38 -6.57 -36.09 -14.14
C VAL A 38 -7.74 -36.72 -14.92
N SER A 39 -8.40 -36.02 -15.82
CA SER A 39 -9.19 -36.54 -16.94
C SER A 39 -8.43 -36.34 -18.24
N LYS A 40 -7.75 -35.22 -18.34
CA LYS A 40 -6.82 -34.86 -19.43
C LYS A 40 -5.40 -34.69 -18.84
N LYS A 41 -4.42 -34.71 -19.70
CA LYS A 41 -3.01 -34.54 -19.34
C LYS A 41 -2.75 -33.11 -18.87
N ILE A 42 -2.09 -32.95 -17.74
CA ILE A 42 -1.60 -31.67 -17.21
C ILE A 42 -0.08 -31.69 -17.22
N THR A 43 0.50 -30.59 -17.68
CA THR A 43 1.95 -30.37 -17.63
C THR A 43 2.25 -29.30 -16.59
N MET A 44 3.13 -29.63 -15.65
CA MET A 44 3.61 -28.67 -14.64
C MET A 44 5.05 -28.29 -14.90
N TYR A 45 5.39 -27.07 -14.56
CA TYR A 45 6.73 -26.53 -14.69
C TYR A 45 7.19 -26.00 -13.33
N ILE A 46 8.47 -26.23 -13.03
CA ILE A 46 9.18 -25.66 -11.86
C ILE A 46 10.35 -24.84 -12.41
N SER A 47 10.51 -23.62 -11.95
CA SER A 47 11.62 -22.74 -12.29
C SER A 47 12.01 -21.86 -11.11
N PHE A 48 13.20 -21.29 -11.15
CA PHE A 48 13.75 -20.45 -10.10
C PHE A 48 14.07 -19.07 -10.71
N PRO A 49 13.22 -18.04 -10.46
CA PRO A 49 13.51 -16.66 -10.85
C PRO A 49 14.82 -16.19 -10.23
N LYS A 50 15.61 -15.37 -10.95
CA LYS A 50 16.86 -14.83 -10.40
C LYS A 50 16.63 -13.98 -9.15
N ASP A 51 15.50 -13.32 -9.07
CA ASP A 51 15.11 -12.48 -7.93
C ASP A 51 14.69 -13.25 -6.68
N GLY A 52 14.68 -14.57 -6.74
CA GLY A 52 14.42 -15.44 -5.58
C GLY A 52 13.16 -16.29 -5.67
N GLY A 53 13.06 -17.25 -4.77
CA GLY A 53 11.93 -18.17 -4.66
C GLY A 53 11.85 -19.21 -5.77
N VAL A 54 10.69 -19.86 -5.85
CA VAL A 54 10.35 -20.85 -6.88
C VAL A 54 9.02 -20.51 -7.53
N ARG A 55 8.94 -20.67 -8.84
CA ARG A 55 7.69 -20.57 -9.62
C ARG A 55 7.21 -21.96 -10.00
N ILE A 56 5.92 -22.21 -9.80
CA ILE A 56 5.22 -23.43 -10.18
C ILE A 56 3.99 -23.06 -11.00
N HIS A 57 3.88 -23.57 -12.25
CA HIS A 57 2.74 -23.27 -13.10
C HIS A 57 2.37 -24.47 -14.00
N ASN A 58 1.12 -24.51 -14.47
CA ASN A 58 0.62 -25.59 -15.32
C ASN A 58 0.71 -25.29 -16.84
N GLY A 59 1.62 -24.41 -17.23
CA GLY A 59 1.78 -23.98 -18.63
C GLY A 59 0.87 -22.81 -19.02
N LYS A 60 -0.23 -22.60 -18.34
CA LYS A 60 -1.04 -21.39 -18.46
C LYS A 60 -0.42 -20.35 -17.52
N ARG A 61 -0.01 -19.23 -18.09
CA ARG A 61 0.77 -18.22 -17.38
C ARG A 61 -0.11 -17.09 -16.95
N GLY A 62 0.21 -16.50 -15.79
CA GLY A 62 -0.37 -15.26 -15.34
C GLY A 62 0.16 -14.05 -16.11
N MET A 63 -0.16 -12.85 -15.62
CA MET A 63 0.20 -11.58 -16.27
C MET A 63 1.68 -11.25 -16.21
N PHE A 64 2.38 -11.69 -15.16
CA PHE A 64 3.74 -11.28 -14.87
C PHE A 64 4.72 -12.42 -15.09
N GLU A 65 5.79 -12.13 -15.83
CA GLU A 65 6.89 -13.05 -16.08
C GLU A 65 8.17 -12.52 -15.43
N PRO A 66 9.02 -13.37 -14.85
CA PRO A 66 10.29 -12.92 -14.31
C PRO A 66 11.23 -12.56 -15.47
N ASP A 67 12.05 -11.54 -15.27
CA ASP A 67 13.02 -11.07 -16.27
C ASP A 67 14.00 -12.17 -16.68
N ASP A 68 14.47 -12.99 -15.71
CA ASP A 68 15.36 -14.12 -16.00
C ASP A 68 15.18 -15.26 -14.99
N LEU A 69 15.64 -16.44 -15.39
CA LEU A 69 15.62 -17.67 -14.62
C LEU A 69 17.03 -18.17 -14.35
N CYS A 70 17.26 -18.70 -13.15
CA CYS A 70 18.48 -19.41 -12.82
C CYS A 70 18.59 -20.75 -13.58
N ASP A 71 19.80 -21.19 -13.83
CA ASP A 71 20.07 -22.56 -14.20
C ASP A 71 19.75 -23.47 -13.01
N ILE A 72 19.13 -24.61 -13.29
CA ILE A 72 18.75 -25.57 -12.24
C ILE A 72 19.90 -26.57 -12.02
N VAL A 73 20.34 -26.66 -10.77
CA VAL A 73 21.24 -27.73 -10.33
C VAL A 73 20.39 -28.91 -9.88
N TYR A 74 20.61 -30.06 -10.47
CA TYR A 74 19.90 -31.31 -10.19
C TYR A 74 20.76 -32.25 -9.34
N GLU A 75 20.17 -32.79 -8.27
CA GLU A 75 20.77 -33.78 -7.39
C GLU A 75 19.79 -34.96 -7.21
N GLN A 76 20.18 -36.18 -7.60
CA GLN A 76 19.40 -37.37 -7.32
C GLN A 76 19.73 -37.83 -5.87
N LEU A 77 18.75 -37.69 -4.98
CA LEU A 77 18.93 -38.07 -3.57
C LEU A 77 18.79 -39.59 -3.37
N ASP A 78 17.84 -40.18 -4.07
CA ASP A 78 17.62 -41.66 -4.12
C ASP A 78 16.90 -42.01 -5.44
N GLY A 79 16.49 -43.28 -5.64
CA GLY A 79 15.84 -43.74 -6.85
C GLY A 79 14.56 -43.00 -7.26
N ASN A 80 13.88 -42.36 -6.27
CA ASN A 80 12.58 -41.73 -6.46
C ASN A 80 12.53 -40.28 -5.95
N THR A 81 13.68 -39.66 -5.63
CA THR A 81 13.72 -38.29 -5.07
C THR A 81 14.76 -37.44 -5.78
N LEU A 82 14.28 -36.40 -6.43
CA LEU A 82 15.08 -35.45 -7.20
C LEU A 82 15.05 -34.07 -6.52
N LYS A 83 16.20 -33.54 -6.18
CA LYS A 83 16.35 -32.17 -5.68
C LYS A 83 16.75 -31.24 -6.84
N MET A 84 16.12 -30.13 -6.91
CA MET A 84 16.34 -29.03 -7.83
C MET A 84 16.69 -27.77 -7.05
N THR A 85 17.77 -27.11 -7.39
CA THR A 85 18.21 -25.89 -6.68
C THR A 85 18.47 -24.77 -7.67
N GLY A 86 17.97 -23.58 -7.35
CA GLY A 86 18.26 -22.33 -8.03
C GLY A 86 18.15 -21.16 -7.05
N ASN A 87 18.87 -20.06 -7.25
CA ASN A 87 18.86 -18.85 -6.43
C ASN A 87 18.99 -19.07 -4.88
N GLY A 88 19.44 -20.25 -4.45
CA GLY A 88 19.51 -20.65 -3.03
C GLY A 88 18.23 -21.30 -2.48
N THR A 89 17.13 -21.31 -3.21
CA THR A 89 15.91 -22.05 -2.89
C THR A 89 15.99 -23.45 -3.50
N SER A 90 15.42 -24.45 -2.84
CA SER A 90 15.36 -25.82 -3.37
C SER A 90 13.93 -26.33 -3.45
N ALA A 91 13.63 -27.08 -4.51
CA ALA A 91 12.43 -27.87 -4.66
C ALA A 91 12.83 -29.36 -4.72
N VAL A 92 12.25 -30.18 -3.86
CA VAL A 92 12.50 -31.63 -3.82
C VAL A 92 11.26 -32.33 -4.32
N LEU A 93 11.38 -32.97 -5.48
CA LEU A 93 10.34 -33.82 -6.04
C LEU A 93 10.56 -35.26 -5.57
N SER A 94 9.61 -35.78 -4.80
CA SER A 94 9.52 -37.21 -4.50
C SER A 94 8.40 -37.82 -5.32
N TYR A 95 8.67 -38.93 -6.00
CA TYR A 95 7.71 -39.61 -6.84
C TYR A 95 7.75 -41.11 -6.64
N LEU A 96 6.59 -41.66 -6.38
CA LEU A 96 6.37 -43.10 -6.23
C LEU A 96 5.31 -43.53 -7.24
N TRP A 97 5.06 -44.82 -7.34
CA TRP A 97 4.18 -45.46 -8.33
C TRP A 97 2.81 -44.78 -8.52
N ASP A 98 2.22 -44.23 -7.45
CA ASP A 98 0.87 -43.69 -7.45
C ASP A 98 0.78 -42.27 -6.87
N LYS A 99 1.89 -41.66 -6.52
CA LYS A 99 1.93 -40.34 -5.83
C LYS A 99 3.21 -39.58 -6.10
N TRP A 100 3.12 -38.27 -5.99
CA TRP A 100 4.24 -37.34 -6.00
C TRP A 100 4.06 -36.22 -4.99
N SER A 101 5.15 -35.61 -4.59
CA SER A 101 5.15 -34.40 -3.78
C SER A 101 6.31 -33.49 -4.16
N ILE A 102 6.08 -32.17 -4.06
CA ILE A 102 7.09 -31.14 -4.21
C ILE A 102 7.22 -30.43 -2.87
N SER A 103 8.38 -30.54 -2.25
CA SER A 103 8.72 -29.90 -0.99
C SER A 103 9.64 -28.72 -1.28
N ILE A 104 9.28 -27.52 -0.80
CA ILE A 104 10.04 -26.28 -1.00
C ILE A 104 10.84 -25.97 0.26
N TYR A 105 12.14 -25.74 0.08
CA TYR A 105 13.08 -25.43 1.15
C TYR A 105 13.73 -24.07 0.92
N ASP A 106 13.95 -23.34 2.01
CA ASP A 106 14.70 -22.09 1.98
C ASP A 106 16.22 -22.33 1.83
N ARG A 107 16.99 -21.23 1.83
CA ARG A 107 18.47 -21.25 1.73
C ARG A 107 19.16 -21.96 2.91
N LYS A 108 18.46 -22.10 4.05
CA LYS A 108 18.98 -22.80 5.24
C LYS A 108 18.60 -24.28 5.25
N GLY A 109 17.82 -24.74 4.27
CA GLY A 109 17.31 -26.11 4.20
C GLY A 109 16.09 -26.36 5.09
N GLU A 110 15.39 -25.30 5.53
CA GLU A 110 14.14 -25.43 6.28
C GLU A 110 12.96 -25.61 5.33
N LEU A 111 12.12 -26.60 5.61
CA LEU A 111 10.89 -26.84 4.84
C LEU A 111 9.89 -25.71 5.05
N LYS A 112 9.44 -25.12 3.96
CA LYS A 112 8.47 -24.01 3.95
C LYS A 112 7.10 -24.41 3.40
N ASN A 113 7.06 -25.28 2.41
CA ASN A 113 5.80 -25.64 1.76
C ASN A 113 5.85 -27.05 1.16
N ILE A 114 4.69 -27.69 1.01
CA ILE A 114 4.56 -29.01 0.36
C ILE A 114 3.31 -29.00 -0.52
N ILE A 115 3.48 -29.37 -1.79
CA ILE A 115 2.41 -29.65 -2.73
C ILE A 115 2.45 -31.14 -3.07
N SER A 116 1.34 -31.85 -2.96
CA SER A 116 1.32 -33.30 -3.06
C SER A 116 0.06 -33.82 -3.74
N SER A 117 0.23 -34.80 -4.59
CA SER A 117 -0.89 -35.56 -5.17
C SER A 117 -1.59 -36.44 -4.12
N LYS A 118 -0.94 -36.68 -2.95
CA LYS A 118 -1.49 -37.54 -1.90
C LYS A 118 -0.87 -37.15 -0.54
N VAL A 119 -1.71 -36.84 0.44
CA VAL A 119 -1.28 -36.49 1.79
C VAL A 119 -1.79 -37.51 2.81
N GLY A 120 -0.91 -38.01 3.66
CA GLY A 120 -1.19 -38.79 4.85
C GLY A 120 -1.79 -40.17 4.60
N ARG A 121 -2.12 -40.83 5.72
CA ARG A 121 -2.59 -42.23 5.77
C ARG A 121 -3.94 -42.44 5.06
N TRP A 122 -4.73 -41.38 4.89
CA TRP A 122 -6.07 -41.41 4.31
C TRP A 122 -6.12 -41.07 2.82
N GLY A 123 -4.99 -40.74 2.20
CA GLY A 123 -4.85 -40.62 0.75
C GLY A 123 -5.52 -39.40 0.10
N TYR A 124 -5.78 -38.33 0.83
CA TYR A 124 -6.26 -37.09 0.22
C TYR A 124 -5.09 -36.31 -0.40
N SER A 125 -5.30 -35.83 -1.62
CA SER A 125 -4.40 -34.93 -2.30
C SER A 125 -4.55 -33.51 -1.76
N ASN A 126 -3.43 -32.82 -1.52
CA ASN A 126 -3.50 -31.37 -1.24
C ASN A 126 -3.47 -30.53 -2.50
N PHE A 127 -3.31 -31.17 -3.67
CA PHE A 127 -3.53 -30.56 -4.97
C PHE A 127 -4.57 -31.38 -5.74
N ARG A 128 -5.64 -30.74 -6.20
CA ARG A 128 -6.73 -31.37 -6.94
C ARG A 128 -7.17 -30.47 -8.08
N VAL A 129 -7.81 -31.05 -9.07
CA VAL A 129 -8.40 -30.33 -10.20
C VAL A 129 -9.90 -30.60 -10.21
N GLY A 130 -10.67 -29.54 -10.30
CA GLY A 130 -12.10 -29.59 -10.48
C GLY A 130 -12.45 -29.73 -11.97
N ILE A 131 -13.22 -30.75 -12.32
CA ILE A 131 -13.67 -31.06 -13.68
C ILE A 131 -15.16 -30.73 -13.78
N ASN A 132 -15.56 -29.92 -14.75
CA ASN A 132 -16.96 -29.61 -15.03
C ASN A 132 -17.68 -30.73 -15.81
N ILE A 133 -18.95 -30.54 -16.06
CA ILE A 133 -19.79 -31.52 -16.78
C ILE A 133 -19.33 -31.78 -18.22
N GLU A 134 -18.58 -30.84 -18.81
CA GLU A 134 -18.03 -30.93 -20.16
C GLU A 134 -16.62 -31.56 -20.18
N GLU A 135 -16.21 -32.18 -19.07
CA GLU A 135 -14.86 -32.76 -18.88
C GLU A 135 -13.71 -31.76 -19.02
N GLU A 136 -13.98 -30.45 -18.83
CA GLU A 136 -12.97 -29.40 -18.85
C GLU A 136 -12.43 -29.12 -17.44
N HIS A 137 -11.15 -28.74 -17.33
CA HIS A 137 -10.56 -28.25 -16.09
C HIS A 137 -11.13 -26.86 -15.79
N ALA A 138 -11.87 -26.74 -14.72
CA ALA A 138 -12.60 -25.50 -14.39
C ALA A 138 -12.23 -24.89 -13.02
N LEU A 139 -11.47 -25.64 -12.19
CA LEU A 139 -11.02 -25.15 -10.89
C LEU A 139 -9.71 -25.81 -10.49
N MET A 140 -8.76 -25.01 -9.98
CA MET A 140 -7.53 -25.49 -9.34
C MET A 140 -7.68 -25.40 -7.83
N TYR A 141 -7.39 -26.49 -7.13
CA TYR A 141 -7.51 -26.61 -5.68
C TYR A 141 -6.17 -26.91 -5.04
N LEU A 142 -5.81 -26.13 -4.05
CA LEU A 142 -4.61 -26.31 -3.24
C LEU A 142 -4.97 -26.26 -1.76
N ASP A 143 -4.38 -27.12 -0.96
CA ASP A 143 -4.68 -27.30 0.46
C ASP A 143 -3.39 -27.50 1.25
N LEU A 144 -2.92 -26.42 1.83
CA LEU A 144 -1.65 -26.38 2.54
C LEU A 144 -1.87 -26.55 4.05
N PRO A 145 -1.01 -27.28 4.76
CA PRO A 145 -1.13 -27.38 6.21
C PRO A 145 -0.73 -26.07 6.89
N ILE A 146 -1.52 -25.66 7.87
CA ILE A 146 -1.18 -24.57 8.79
C ILE A 146 -0.46 -25.17 10.00
N SER A 147 0.76 -24.74 10.24
CA SER A 147 1.56 -25.18 11.40
C SER A 147 1.06 -24.52 12.69
N LYS A 148 1.38 -25.13 13.84
CA LYS A 148 1.05 -24.53 15.15
C LYS A 148 1.63 -23.11 15.26
N ASN A 149 0.79 -22.15 15.68
CA ASN A 149 1.13 -20.73 15.82
C ASN A 149 1.56 -20.05 14.50
N GLU A 150 1.20 -20.60 13.36
CA GLU A 150 1.39 -19.95 12.08
C GLU A 150 0.25 -18.94 11.85
N GLU A 151 0.62 -17.73 11.46
CA GLU A 151 -0.30 -16.66 11.18
C GLU A 151 -0.07 -16.11 9.77
N PHE A 152 -1.16 -15.64 9.14
CA PHE A 152 -1.16 -15.15 7.77
C PHE A 152 -1.65 -13.71 7.69
N PHE A 153 -1.10 -12.94 6.74
CA PHE A 153 -1.46 -11.53 6.48
C PHE A 153 -1.16 -11.15 5.03
N GLY A 154 -1.62 -9.98 4.59
CA GLY A 154 -1.54 -9.52 3.21
C GLY A 154 -2.90 -9.58 2.52
N THR A 155 -2.96 -10.10 1.28
CA THR A 155 -4.17 -10.33 0.46
C THR A 155 -4.83 -9.06 -0.12
N GLY A 156 -4.07 -7.97 -0.27
CA GLY A 156 -4.59 -6.68 -0.71
C GLY A 156 -5.11 -5.85 0.46
N GLU A 157 -6.02 -4.93 0.17
CA GLU A 157 -6.61 -4.04 1.17
C GLU A 157 -7.72 -4.74 1.95
N ARG A 158 -7.69 -4.68 3.29
CA ARG A 158 -8.65 -5.38 4.17
C ARG A 158 -9.19 -4.46 5.26
N PHE A 159 -10.50 -4.54 5.50
CA PHE A 159 -11.25 -3.75 6.46
C PHE A 159 -11.58 -4.50 7.75
N ASN A 160 -11.56 -5.83 7.71
CA ASN A 160 -12.05 -6.66 8.79
C ASN A 160 -10.99 -7.03 9.83
N SER A 161 -9.75 -7.19 9.42
CA SER A 161 -8.59 -7.37 10.30
C SER A 161 -7.28 -7.39 9.49
N PHE A 162 -6.15 -7.17 10.14
CA PHE A 162 -4.84 -7.36 9.52
C PHE A 162 -4.42 -8.84 9.50
N SER A 163 -4.66 -9.59 10.58
CA SER A 163 -4.47 -11.05 10.59
C SER A 163 -5.60 -11.76 9.84
N GLN A 164 -5.24 -12.66 8.94
CA GLN A 164 -6.19 -13.37 8.08
C GLN A 164 -6.55 -14.79 8.56
N ASN A 165 -6.00 -15.24 9.68
CA ASN A 165 -6.36 -16.54 10.25
C ASN A 165 -7.83 -16.63 10.65
N GLY A 166 -8.45 -17.77 10.39
CA GLY A 166 -9.88 -18.01 10.63
C GLY A 166 -10.80 -17.31 9.63
N LYS A 167 -10.28 -16.79 8.52
CA LYS A 167 -11.05 -16.06 7.51
C LYS A 167 -11.23 -16.87 6.23
N LYS A 168 -12.39 -16.63 5.59
CA LYS A 168 -12.67 -17.04 4.23
C LYS A 168 -12.69 -15.77 3.36
N ILE A 169 -11.85 -15.68 2.36
CA ILE A 169 -11.60 -14.47 1.57
C ILE A 169 -11.82 -14.78 0.09
N MET A 170 -12.65 -13.98 -0.57
CA MET A 170 -12.78 -14.00 -2.02
C MET A 170 -11.96 -12.84 -2.61
N MET A 171 -10.99 -13.14 -3.48
CA MET A 171 -10.25 -12.16 -4.28
C MET A 171 -11.12 -11.67 -5.43
N TRP A 172 -12.02 -10.75 -5.11
CA TRP A 172 -13.00 -10.16 -6.00
C TRP A 172 -13.25 -8.72 -5.58
N ASN A 173 -12.96 -7.76 -6.45
CA ASN A 173 -13.10 -6.36 -6.15
C ASN A 173 -14.58 -6.00 -5.94
N VAL A 174 -14.87 -5.25 -4.91
CA VAL A 174 -16.23 -4.84 -4.56
C VAL A 174 -16.22 -3.41 -4.06
N ASP A 175 -17.19 -2.62 -4.49
CA ASP A 175 -17.47 -1.32 -3.91
C ASP A 175 -18.10 -1.48 -2.53
N ILE A 176 -17.32 -1.23 -1.50
CA ILE A 176 -17.73 -1.42 -0.10
C ILE A 176 -18.43 -0.18 0.46
N GLY A 177 -18.12 1.01 -0.05
CA GLY A 177 -18.58 2.29 0.49
C GLY A 177 -19.96 2.71 0.04
N CYS A 178 -20.33 2.42 -1.22
CA CYS A 178 -21.58 2.87 -1.82
C CYS A 178 -22.83 2.11 -1.35
N VAL A 179 -22.69 1.15 -0.47
CA VAL A 179 -23.84 0.38 0.00
C VAL A 179 -24.41 1.03 1.24
N ASN A 180 -25.48 1.79 1.05
CA ASN A 180 -26.36 2.43 2.04
C ASN A 180 -26.07 2.15 3.52
N ASN A 181 -26.27 3.15 4.37
CA ASN A 181 -26.15 3.16 5.84
C ASN A 181 -26.70 1.93 6.61
N THR A 182 -27.47 1.05 5.97
CA THR A 182 -28.02 -0.19 6.53
C THR A 182 -27.11 -1.42 6.38
N ILE A 183 -26.02 -1.32 5.62
CA ILE A 183 -25.11 -2.45 5.33
C ILE A 183 -23.78 -2.33 6.11
N ARG A 184 -23.70 -1.37 7.02
CA ARG A 184 -22.55 -1.01 7.83
C ARG A 184 -21.79 -2.17 8.46
N ASP A 185 -22.49 -3.13 9.04
CA ASP A 185 -21.86 -4.19 9.82
C ASP A 185 -21.65 -5.48 9.01
N GLU A 186 -22.54 -5.80 8.08
CA GLU A 186 -22.44 -7.05 7.32
C GLU A 186 -21.34 -7.06 6.25
N TYR A 187 -21.09 -5.94 5.56
CA TYR A 187 -20.09 -5.90 4.49
C TYR A 187 -18.70 -5.58 4.99
N CYS A 188 -18.56 -4.69 5.96
CA CYS A 188 -17.24 -4.36 6.52
C CYS A 188 -16.64 -5.47 7.39
N ASP A 189 -17.48 -6.38 7.89
CA ASP A 189 -17.01 -7.57 8.62
C ASP A 189 -16.69 -8.74 7.69
N LYS A 190 -17.12 -8.69 6.42
CA LYS A 190 -16.71 -9.66 5.42
C LYS A 190 -15.29 -9.31 4.93
N PRO A 191 -14.47 -10.30 4.58
CA PRO A 191 -13.12 -10.10 4.09
C PRO A 191 -13.12 -9.65 2.61
N GLN A 192 -13.74 -8.51 2.33
CA GLN A 192 -13.87 -7.86 1.03
C GLN A 192 -12.93 -6.66 0.94
N GLY A 193 -12.69 -6.14 -0.26
CA GLY A 193 -11.87 -4.96 -0.47
C GLY A 193 -11.99 -4.42 -1.90
N TYR A 194 -11.68 -3.15 -2.05
CA TYR A 194 -11.53 -2.51 -3.36
C TYR A 194 -10.31 -3.03 -4.13
N LYS A 195 -9.30 -3.55 -3.41
CA LYS A 195 -8.02 -4.00 -3.97
C LYS A 195 -7.71 -5.40 -3.50
N ASN A 196 -7.91 -6.37 -4.39
CA ASN A 196 -7.65 -7.78 -4.12
C ASN A 196 -6.36 -8.22 -4.80
N ILE A 197 -5.34 -8.52 -4.00
CA ILE A 197 -4.04 -8.97 -4.44
C ILE A 197 -3.79 -10.35 -3.83
N PRO A 198 -3.76 -11.43 -4.61
CA PRO A 198 -3.60 -12.78 -4.09
C PRO A 198 -2.14 -13.06 -3.68
N PHE A 199 -1.62 -12.20 -2.81
CA PHE A 199 -0.28 -12.23 -2.24
C PHE A 199 -0.38 -12.31 -0.73
N ILE A 200 0.05 -13.45 -0.16
CA ILE A 200 -0.10 -13.78 1.26
C ILE A 200 1.24 -14.14 1.88
N HIS A 201 1.46 -13.69 3.10
CA HIS A 201 2.64 -13.95 3.90
C HIS A 201 2.33 -14.88 5.06
N SER A 202 3.27 -15.77 5.38
CA SER A 202 3.25 -16.62 6.57
C SER A 202 4.33 -16.19 7.56
N THR A 203 3.99 -16.20 8.86
CA THR A 203 4.98 -15.98 9.95
C THR A 203 6.03 -17.08 10.04
N LYS A 204 5.92 -18.13 9.23
CA LYS A 204 6.96 -19.18 9.07
C LYS A 204 8.06 -18.80 8.08
N GLY A 205 8.06 -17.57 7.57
CA GLY A 205 9.08 -17.02 6.69
C GLY A 205 8.98 -17.57 5.27
N TYR A 206 7.78 -17.57 4.74
CA TYR A 206 7.50 -17.72 3.30
C TYR A 206 6.31 -16.86 2.90
N SER A 207 6.21 -16.61 1.60
CA SER A 207 5.10 -15.88 0.99
C SER A 207 4.67 -16.58 -0.28
N ILE A 208 3.38 -16.52 -0.59
CA ILE A 208 2.82 -17.08 -1.83
C ILE A 208 2.12 -15.96 -2.59
N PHE A 209 2.46 -15.82 -3.86
CA PHE A 209 1.75 -14.96 -4.80
C PHE A 209 1.14 -15.83 -5.91
N PHE A 210 -0.17 -15.80 -6.04
CA PHE A 210 -0.88 -16.41 -7.15
C PHE A 210 -0.98 -15.37 -8.28
N ASN A 211 -0.23 -15.61 -9.34
CA ASN A 211 -0.11 -14.71 -10.51
C ASN A 211 -1.34 -14.85 -11.41
N THR A 212 -2.48 -14.43 -10.92
CA THR A 212 -3.77 -14.51 -11.62
C THR A 212 -4.69 -13.35 -11.24
N TYR A 213 -5.57 -12.96 -12.15
CA TYR A 213 -6.69 -12.07 -11.89
C TYR A 213 -8.03 -12.80 -11.82
N LEU A 214 -8.04 -14.10 -12.07
CA LEU A 214 -9.22 -14.93 -11.88
C LEU A 214 -9.70 -14.87 -10.42
N PRO A 215 -10.98 -15.13 -10.16
CA PRO A 215 -11.46 -15.25 -8.80
C PRO A 215 -10.69 -16.32 -8.03
N VAL A 216 -10.17 -15.95 -6.86
CA VAL A 216 -9.46 -16.87 -5.95
C VAL A 216 -10.14 -16.83 -4.59
N GLU A 217 -10.53 -17.97 -4.10
CA GLU A 217 -11.06 -18.12 -2.75
C GLU A 217 -9.99 -18.68 -1.82
N PHE A 218 -9.71 -18.00 -0.71
CA PHE A 218 -8.86 -18.47 0.38
C PHE A 218 -9.71 -18.85 1.60
N ASP A 219 -9.54 -20.05 2.11
CA ASP A 219 -10.03 -20.46 3.44
C ASP A 219 -8.79 -20.69 4.32
N ILE A 220 -8.50 -19.72 5.20
CA ILE A 220 -7.29 -19.69 6.02
C ILE A 220 -7.65 -20.17 7.44
N GLY A 221 -7.89 -21.46 7.57
CA GLY A 221 -8.27 -22.04 8.86
C GLY A 221 -9.68 -21.70 9.33
N ASN A 222 -10.57 -21.22 8.46
CA ASN A 222 -11.96 -20.92 8.81
C ASN A 222 -12.76 -22.21 9.02
N LYS A 223 -12.79 -23.07 8.02
CA LYS A 223 -13.49 -24.36 8.09
C LYS A 223 -12.68 -25.43 8.83
N HIS A 224 -11.38 -25.44 8.63
CA HIS A 224 -10.43 -26.38 9.21
C HIS A 224 -9.21 -25.60 9.75
N PRO A 225 -9.08 -25.41 11.07
CA PRO A 225 -8.04 -24.54 11.67
C PRO A 225 -6.60 -24.85 11.27
N GLU A 226 -6.34 -26.11 10.87
CA GLU A 226 -5.01 -26.58 10.45
C GLU A 226 -4.80 -26.56 8.92
N ARG A 227 -5.70 -25.92 8.14
CA ARG A 227 -5.64 -25.95 6.67
C ARG A 227 -5.81 -24.57 6.06
N PHE A 228 -4.94 -24.27 5.10
CA PHE A 228 -5.07 -23.14 4.20
C PHE A 228 -5.47 -23.65 2.81
N ILE A 229 -6.74 -23.48 2.47
CA ILE A 229 -7.31 -23.94 1.21
C ILE A 229 -7.38 -22.77 0.23
N THR A 230 -6.94 -23.01 -0.99
CA THR A 230 -7.04 -22.07 -2.12
C THR A 230 -7.83 -22.72 -3.25
N GLU A 231 -8.87 -22.05 -3.72
CA GLU A 231 -9.61 -22.41 -4.94
C GLU A 231 -9.44 -21.29 -5.97
N ILE A 232 -8.88 -21.60 -7.15
CA ILE A 232 -8.77 -20.68 -8.28
C ILE A 232 -9.87 -21.07 -9.28
N TYR A 233 -10.77 -20.15 -9.59
CA TYR A 233 -11.91 -20.40 -10.49
C TYR A 233 -11.44 -20.28 -11.93
N GLY A 234 -10.92 -21.38 -12.45
CA GLY A 234 -10.35 -21.52 -13.78
C GLY A 234 -9.34 -22.66 -13.86
N ASP A 235 -8.76 -22.83 -15.02
CA ASP A 235 -7.85 -23.92 -15.33
C ASP A 235 -6.36 -23.53 -15.30
N ALA A 236 -6.06 -22.30 -14.88
CA ALA A 236 -4.70 -21.78 -14.79
C ALA A 236 -4.19 -21.82 -13.35
N LEU A 237 -3.03 -22.42 -13.16
CA LEU A 237 -2.24 -22.29 -11.95
C LEU A 237 -0.89 -21.66 -12.31
N ASP A 238 -0.59 -20.53 -11.72
CA ASP A 238 0.72 -19.88 -11.77
C ASP A 238 1.00 -19.24 -10.43
N MET A 239 1.99 -19.73 -9.69
CA MET A 239 2.28 -19.23 -8.36
C MET A 239 3.78 -19.11 -8.12
N TYR A 240 4.13 -18.09 -7.34
CA TYR A 240 5.46 -17.84 -6.81
C TYR A 240 5.47 -18.12 -5.32
N ILE A 241 6.47 -18.87 -4.85
CA ILE A 241 6.70 -19.13 -3.44
C ILE A 241 8.06 -18.54 -3.09
N TRP A 242 8.05 -17.44 -2.34
CA TRP A 242 9.25 -16.82 -1.81
C TRP A 242 9.51 -17.33 -0.40
N THR A 243 10.77 -17.64 -0.12
CA THR A 243 11.20 -18.24 1.17
C THR A 243 12.08 -17.28 1.98
N ASP A 244 12.03 -16.02 1.65
CA ASP A 244 12.70 -14.92 2.35
C ASP A 244 11.76 -14.28 3.39
N SER A 245 12.23 -13.23 4.08
CA SER A 245 11.36 -12.43 4.95
C SER A 245 10.22 -11.80 4.16
N ALA A 246 9.09 -11.48 4.83
CA ALA A 246 7.98 -10.78 4.21
C ALA A 246 8.42 -9.46 3.56
N LYS A 247 9.36 -8.74 4.19
CA LYS A 247 9.96 -7.51 3.64
C LYS A 247 10.65 -7.74 2.30
N GLU A 248 11.46 -8.78 2.19
CA GLU A 248 12.12 -9.11 0.92
C GLU A 248 11.12 -9.66 -0.10
N SER A 249 10.12 -10.43 0.34
CA SER A 249 9.05 -10.92 -0.54
C SER A 249 8.24 -9.78 -1.17
N VAL A 250 7.98 -8.68 -0.46
CA VAL A 250 7.35 -7.47 -1.04
C VAL A 250 8.23 -6.85 -2.13
N LYS A 251 9.55 -6.80 -1.95
CA LYS A 251 10.46 -6.31 -2.99
C LYS A 251 10.52 -7.26 -4.20
N GLN A 252 10.50 -8.58 -3.95
CA GLN A 252 10.44 -9.59 -5.02
C GLN A 252 9.14 -9.46 -5.82
N TYR A 253 8.02 -9.22 -5.13
CA TYR A 253 6.74 -8.91 -5.78
C TYR A 253 6.83 -7.66 -6.66
N HIS A 254 7.46 -6.58 -6.18
CA HIS A 254 7.66 -5.35 -6.97
C HIS A 254 8.58 -5.55 -8.18
N ARG A 255 9.65 -6.32 -8.05
CA ARG A 255 10.50 -6.67 -9.21
C ARG A 255 9.75 -7.44 -10.27
N LEU A 256 8.80 -8.29 -9.86
CA LEU A 256 7.96 -9.06 -10.78
C LEU A 256 6.83 -8.24 -11.41
N THR A 257 6.16 -7.37 -10.64
CA THR A 257 4.91 -6.71 -11.04
C THR A 257 5.05 -5.21 -11.34
N GLY A 258 6.25 -4.68 -11.22
CA GLY A 258 6.56 -3.26 -11.30
C GLY A 258 6.71 -2.59 -9.94
N THR A 259 7.75 -1.75 -9.81
CA THR A 259 7.96 -0.92 -8.61
C THR A 259 6.87 0.15 -8.49
N PRO A 260 6.62 0.67 -7.28
CA PRO A 260 5.57 1.65 -7.07
C PRO A 260 5.71 2.91 -7.91
N PHE A 261 4.60 3.41 -8.44
CA PHE A 261 4.49 4.77 -8.96
C PHE A 261 4.71 5.78 -7.83
N VAL A 262 5.57 6.77 -8.06
CA VAL A 262 5.83 7.84 -7.11
C VAL A 262 5.48 9.17 -7.77
N PRO A 263 4.44 9.85 -7.27
CA PRO A 263 4.09 11.18 -7.75
C PRO A 263 5.15 12.20 -7.32
N PRO A 264 5.19 13.41 -7.91
CA PRO A 264 6.15 14.45 -7.56
C PRO A 264 6.00 14.88 -6.09
N ARG A 265 7.07 15.50 -5.56
CA ARG A 265 7.17 15.88 -4.14
C ARG A 265 5.98 16.69 -3.63
N TRP A 266 5.44 17.58 -4.45
CA TRP A 266 4.30 18.40 -4.05
C TRP A 266 3.03 17.58 -3.76
N ALA A 267 2.86 16.41 -4.35
CA ALA A 267 1.71 15.52 -4.11
C ALA A 267 1.72 14.91 -2.70
N PHE A 268 2.84 14.95 -1.99
CA PHE A 268 2.93 14.50 -0.60
C PHE A 268 2.58 15.59 0.43
N ASP A 269 2.31 16.82 -0.01
CA ASP A 269 1.71 17.87 0.80
C ASP A 269 0.22 17.57 1.06
N TYR A 270 -0.46 18.37 1.87
CA TYR A 270 -1.87 18.20 2.18
C TYR A 270 -2.76 18.60 1.00
N TRP A 271 -3.80 17.80 0.75
CA TRP A 271 -4.83 18.08 -0.25
C TRP A 271 -6.13 18.41 0.43
N ILE A 272 -6.76 19.52 0.04
CA ILE A 272 -8.16 19.74 0.38
C ILE A 272 -9.03 19.08 -0.69
N GLY A 273 -10.06 18.39 -0.25
CA GLY A 273 -11.08 17.81 -1.08
C GLY A 273 -12.43 18.40 -0.74
N GLY A 274 -13.23 18.69 -1.74
CA GLY A 274 -14.59 19.15 -1.55
C GLY A 274 -15.56 17.99 -1.57
N GLY A 275 -16.52 18.05 -0.67
CA GLY A 275 -17.61 17.11 -0.64
C GLY A 275 -18.87 17.65 -1.32
N TRP A 276 -19.67 16.75 -1.78
CA TRP A 276 -21.08 16.97 -2.12
C TRP A 276 -21.85 17.40 -0.86
N PRO A 277 -22.75 18.43 -0.87
CA PRO A 277 -23.15 19.24 -2.02
C PRO A 277 -22.42 20.58 -2.15
N ILE A 278 -21.43 20.88 -1.29
CA ILE A 278 -20.87 22.24 -1.16
C ILE A 278 -20.02 22.62 -2.38
N TRP A 279 -19.20 21.70 -2.89
CA TRP A 279 -18.34 21.92 -4.06
C TRP A 279 -18.95 21.36 -5.33
N ASN A 280 -19.87 20.45 -5.17
CA ASN A 280 -20.53 19.74 -6.24
C ASN A 280 -21.86 20.43 -6.61
N THR A 281 -21.78 21.54 -7.29
CA THR A 281 -22.92 22.26 -7.82
C THR A 281 -22.77 22.39 -9.32
N PRO A 282 -23.88 22.29 -10.10
CA PRO A 282 -23.87 22.48 -11.55
C PRO A 282 -23.52 23.90 -11.98
N ASP A 283 -23.52 24.87 -11.06
CA ASP A 283 -23.14 26.26 -11.32
C ASP A 283 -21.67 26.46 -10.91
N SER A 284 -20.79 26.56 -11.89
CA SER A 284 -19.35 26.73 -11.69
C SER A 284 -18.98 27.97 -10.90
N SER A 285 -19.75 29.08 -11.04
CA SER A 285 -19.50 30.30 -10.28
C SER A 285 -19.79 30.11 -8.79
N VAL A 286 -20.82 29.33 -8.47
CA VAL A 286 -21.15 28.96 -7.09
C VAL A 286 -20.10 27.99 -6.53
N ALA A 287 -19.64 27.02 -7.30
CA ALA A 287 -18.58 26.10 -6.91
C ALA A 287 -17.30 26.87 -6.59
N PHE A 288 -16.82 27.73 -7.48
CA PHE A 288 -15.62 28.54 -7.29
C PHE A 288 -15.73 29.44 -6.06
N LYS A 289 -16.89 30.08 -5.83
CA LYS A 289 -17.15 30.90 -4.65
C LYS A 289 -17.08 30.07 -3.36
N ASN A 290 -17.66 28.87 -3.34
CA ASN A 290 -17.65 28.01 -2.18
C ASN A 290 -16.23 27.53 -1.86
N ILE A 291 -15.46 27.12 -2.86
CA ILE A 291 -14.06 26.73 -2.72
C ILE A 291 -13.22 27.90 -2.22
N SER A 292 -13.40 29.09 -2.82
CA SER A 292 -12.70 30.30 -2.39
C SER A 292 -12.97 30.66 -0.94
N ASN A 293 -14.22 30.56 -0.49
CA ASN A 293 -14.58 30.81 0.92
C ASN A 293 -13.88 29.81 1.87
N VAL A 294 -13.70 28.56 1.46
CA VAL A 294 -12.95 27.57 2.26
C VAL A 294 -11.46 27.92 2.30
N LEU A 295 -10.89 28.32 1.17
CA LEU A 295 -9.48 28.75 1.09
C LEU A 295 -9.23 30.02 1.93
N ASP A 296 -10.14 30.99 1.88
CA ASP A 296 -10.06 32.21 2.68
C ASP A 296 -10.05 31.86 4.19
N LYS A 297 -10.87 30.90 4.64
CA LYS A 297 -10.86 30.42 6.02
C LYS A 297 -9.57 29.72 6.39
N TYR A 298 -8.94 28.96 5.49
CA TYR A 298 -7.60 28.42 5.76
C TYR A 298 -6.59 29.55 5.95
N GLU A 299 -6.59 30.56 5.07
CA GLU A 299 -5.70 31.72 5.16
C GLU A 299 -5.94 32.55 6.43
N GLU A 300 -7.19 32.81 6.79
CA GLU A 300 -7.57 33.49 8.05
C GLU A 300 -7.03 32.75 9.28
N ASN A 301 -6.93 31.43 9.21
CA ASN A 301 -6.35 30.60 10.27
C ASN A 301 -4.82 30.42 10.14
N GLY A 302 -4.17 31.16 9.24
CA GLY A 302 -2.75 31.12 9.02
C GLY A 302 -2.26 29.83 8.33
N VAL A 303 -3.12 29.14 7.60
CA VAL A 303 -2.79 27.92 6.86
C VAL A 303 -2.93 28.18 5.37
N ARG A 304 -1.86 27.98 4.60
CA ARG A 304 -1.90 28.06 3.15
C ARG A 304 -1.91 26.67 2.53
N VAL A 305 -2.97 26.33 1.81
CA VAL A 305 -3.12 25.08 1.09
C VAL A 305 -2.56 25.21 -0.31
N SER A 306 -1.95 24.15 -0.84
CA SER A 306 -1.31 24.13 -2.17
C SER A 306 -2.02 23.26 -3.18
N ASN A 307 -2.85 22.33 -2.72
CA ASN A 307 -3.45 21.29 -3.56
C ASN A 307 -4.94 21.21 -3.29
N ALA A 308 -5.75 21.17 -4.34
CA ALA A 308 -7.18 20.98 -4.24
C ALA A 308 -7.64 19.88 -5.20
N TYR A 309 -8.50 19.02 -4.72
CA TYR A 309 -9.12 17.97 -5.50
C TYR A 309 -10.63 18.27 -5.64
N LEU A 310 -11.13 18.19 -6.86
CA LEU A 310 -12.41 18.76 -7.25
C LEU A 310 -13.36 17.72 -7.82
N GLU A 311 -14.62 17.81 -7.40
CA GLU A 311 -15.76 17.10 -7.96
C GLU A 311 -16.79 18.10 -8.49
N THR A 312 -16.37 19.02 -9.35
CA THR A 312 -17.23 20.07 -9.91
C THR A 312 -16.99 20.25 -11.39
N ASP A 313 -17.82 21.04 -12.05
CA ASP A 313 -17.66 21.36 -13.47
C ASP A 313 -16.32 22.08 -13.72
N PRO A 314 -15.44 21.53 -14.60
CA PRO A 314 -14.09 22.04 -14.80
C PRO A 314 -14.07 23.21 -15.78
N THR A 315 -14.46 24.40 -15.35
CA THR A 315 -14.46 25.62 -16.17
C THR A 315 -13.19 26.43 -15.96
N GLU A 316 -12.87 27.32 -16.90
CA GLU A 316 -11.79 28.30 -16.75
C GLU A 316 -12.01 29.19 -15.52
N GLU A 317 -13.27 29.54 -15.18
CA GLU A 317 -13.57 30.29 -13.97
C GLU A 317 -13.13 29.57 -12.72
N THR A 318 -13.42 28.27 -12.63
CA THR A 318 -13.03 27.45 -11.45
C THR A 318 -11.55 27.11 -11.46
N LEU A 319 -11.06 26.46 -12.51
CA LEU A 319 -9.69 25.97 -12.58
C LEU A 319 -8.68 27.10 -12.72
N GLY A 320 -8.97 28.09 -13.58
CA GLY A 320 -8.13 29.28 -13.75
C GLY A 320 -8.06 30.11 -12.48
N GLY A 321 -9.21 30.33 -11.82
CA GLY A 321 -9.25 31.06 -10.54
C GLY A 321 -8.49 30.37 -9.42
N LEU A 322 -8.49 29.03 -9.34
CA LEU A 322 -7.69 28.29 -8.38
C LEU A 322 -6.20 28.30 -8.72
N ARG A 323 -5.84 28.19 -9.99
CA ARG A 323 -4.47 28.34 -10.48
C ARG A 323 -3.91 29.73 -10.12
N ASP A 324 -4.70 30.80 -10.31
CA ASP A 324 -4.31 32.16 -9.96
C ASP A 324 -4.09 32.36 -8.46
N ARG A 325 -4.74 31.55 -7.63
CA ARG A 325 -4.48 31.46 -6.17
C ARG A 325 -3.26 30.57 -5.84
N GLY A 326 -2.59 30.00 -6.84
CA GLY A 326 -1.39 29.17 -6.71
C GLY A 326 -1.67 27.73 -6.27
N LEU A 327 -2.88 27.22 -6.50
CA LEU A 327 -3.21 25.83 -6.22
C LEU A 327 -2.92 24.93 -7.42
N ARG A 328 -2.49 23.70 -7.11
CA ARG A 328 -2.52 22.57 -8.03
C ARG A 328 -3.87 21.88 -7.92
N THR A 329 -4.47 21.57 -9.04
CA THR A 329 -5.82 21.01 -9.07
C THR A 329 -5.84 19.60 -9.65
N PHE A 330 -6.63 18.76 -9.03
CA PHE A 330 -6.93 17.39 -9.47
C PHE A 330 -8.43 17.27 -9.68
N MET A 331 -8.84 16.39 -10.58
CA MET A 331 -10.26 16.17 -10.85
C MET A 331 -10.67 14.77 -10.40
N TRP A 332 -11.97 14.56 -10.24
CA TRP A 332 -12.56 13.25 -10.09
C TRP A 332 -13.03 12.72 -11.44
N THR A 333 -12.74 11.47 -11.73
CA THR A 333 -13.32 10.74 -12.85
C THR A 333 -13.59 9.28 -12.49
N ASN A 334 -14.48 8.66 -13.22
CA ASN A 334 -14.80 7.25 -13.10
C ASN A 334 -14.39 6.45 -14.33
N SER A 335 -14.57 5.13 -14.27
CA SER A 335 -14.24 4.21 -15.37
C SER A 335 -15.09 4.37 -16.65
N CYS A 336 -16.06 5.28 -16.64
CA CYS A 336 -16.82 5.71 -17.82
C CYS A 336 -16.23 6.99 -18.45
N LEU A 337 -15.18 7.54 -17.88
CA LEU A 337 -14.60 8.86 -18.18
C LEU A 337 -15.62 10.00 -18.05
N GLU A 338 -16.56 9.85 -17.12
CA GLU A 338 -17.47 10.93 -16.75
C GLU A 338 -16.73 11.87 -15.80
N ILE A 339 -16.64 13.13 -16.21
CA ILE A 339 -16.24 14.24 -15.37
C ILE A 339 -17.53 14.95 -14.97
N PHE A 340 -17.60 15.47 -13.76
CA PHE A 340 -18.80 16.09 -13.23
C PHE A 340 -19.36 17.14 -14.19
N GLY A 341 -20.69 17.09 -14.47
CA GLY A 341 -21.38 18.05 -15.36
C GLY A 341 -21.49 17.67 -16.84
N GLU A 342 -20.69 16.75 -17.36
CA GLU A 342 -20.75 16.35 -18.76
C GLU A 342 -21.46 15.01 -19.00
N SER A 343 -22.71 15.06 -19.49
CA SER A 343 -23.52 13.87 -19.78
C SER A 343 -23.48 13.39 -21.24
N ASN A 344 -22.71 13.99 -22.15
CA ASN A 344 -22.93 13.87 -23.61
C ASN A 344 -21.78 13.36 -24.45
N ILE A 345 -20.87 12.50 -23.95
CA ILE A 345 -19.85 11.91 -24.81
C ILE A 345 -20.39 10.63 -25.43
N THR A 346 -20.57 10.63 -26.75
CA THR A 346 -20.93 9.47 -27.57
C THR A 346 -19.70 8.53 -27.76
N LEU A 347 -19.23 7.92 -26.67
CA LEU A 347 -18.09 6.98 -26.69
C LEU A 347 -18.52 5.52 -26.92
N ASN A 348 -19.67 5.29 -27.58
CA ASN A 348 -20.26 3.93 -27.70
C ASN A 348 -19.33 2.91 -28.37
N ASP A 349 -18.49 3.34 -29.30
CA ASP A 349 -17.57 2.44 -30.00
C ASP A 349 -16.41 1.97 -29.13
N TYR A 350 -16.08 2.71 -28.10
CA TYR A 350 -14.98 2.45 -27.15
C TYR A 350 -15.43 1.77 -25.85
N ARG A 351 -16.70 1.41 -25.76
CA ARG A 351 -17.29 0.87 -24.52
C ARG A 351 -17.27 -0.66 -24.53
N VAL A 352 -17.15 -1.23 -23.31
CA VAL A 352 -17.28 -2.66 -23.08
C VAL A 352 -18.62 -3.16 -23.57
N LYS A 353 -18.64 -4.30 -24.26
CA LYS A 353 -19.82 -4.93 -24.84
C LYS A 353 -20.36 -6.01 -23.93
N LYS A 354 -21.64 -6.42 -24.17
CA LYS A 354 -22.20 -7.61 -23.51
C LYS A 354 -21.69 -8.89 -24.19
N ALA A 355 -21.27 -9.88 -23.42
CA ALA A 355 -20.90 -11.18 -23.96
C ALA A 355 -22.11 -11.89 -24.60
N SER A 356 -23.29 -11.78 -23.99
CA SER A 356 -24.55 -12.32 -24.52
C SER A 356 -25.03 -11.63 -25.82
N ASN A 357 -24.64 -10.37 -26.07
CA ASN A 357 -24.92 -9.63 -27.29
C ASN A 357 -23.84 -8.59 -27.59
N PRO A 358 -22.76 -8.96 -28.33
CA PRO A 358 -21.63 -8.06 -28.58
C PRO A 358 -21.93 -6.78 -29.39
N LYS A 359 -23.16 -6.63 -29.89
CA LYS A 359 -23.62 -5.39 -30.52
C LYS A 359 -24.18 -4.39 -29.50
N GLN A 360 -24.40 -4.82 -28.25
CA GLN A 360 -24.94 -4.00 -27.17
C GLN A 360 -23.85 -3.61 -26.17
N VAL A 361 -23.78 -2.33 -25.83
CA VAL A 361 -22.93 -1.81 -24.77
C VAL A 361 -23.44 -2.24 -23.39
N MET A 362 -22.55 -2.40 -22.43
CA MET A 362 -22.92 -2.65 -21.04
C MET A 362 -23.70 -1.46 -20.45
N ALA A 363 -24.62 -1.75 -19.53
CA ALA A 363 -25.52 -0.74 -18.96
C ALA A 363 -24.78 0.42 -18.23
N TYR A 364 -23.59 0.18 -17.74
CA TYR A 364 -22.77 1.16 -16.98
C TYR A 364 -21.74 1.88 -17.82
N ASN A 365 -21.79 1.74 -19.13
CA ASN A 365 -20.96 2.52 -20.05
C ASN A 365 -19.43 2.44 -19.82
N TYR A 366 -18.92 1.39 -19.20
CA TYR A 366 -17.48 1.20 -19.00
C TYR A 366 -16.67 1.37 -20.28
N ILE A 367 -15.58 2.14 -20.23
CA ILE A 367 -14.63 2.24 -21.35
C ILE A 367 -13.82 0.95 -21.41
N ASP A 368 -13.56 0.44 -22.61
CA ASP A 368 -12.71 -0.72 -22.80
C ASP A 368 -11.22 -0.32 -22.84
N PHE A 369 -10.64 -0.19 -21.64
CA PHE A 369 -9.22 0.16 -21.47
C PHE A 369 -8.26 -0.93 -21.98
N THR A 370 -8.73 -2.10 -22.38
CA THR A 370 -7.90 -3.11 -23.03
C THR A 370 -7.65 -2.77 -24.50
N SER A 371 -8.52 -1.97 -25.12
CA SER A 371 -8.31 -1.44 -26.46
C SER A 371 -7.17 -0.40 -26.49
N PRO A 372 -6.26 -0.45 -27.47
CA PRO A 372 -5.26 0.62 -27.67
C PRO A 372 -5.88 2.00 -27.86
N GLU A 373 -7.00 2.09 -28.57
CA GLU A 373 -7.72 3.33 -28.89
C GLU A 373 -8.26 4.04 -27.64
N SER A 374 -8.36 3.37 -26.50
CA SER A 374 -8.75 4.02 -25.24
C SER A 374 -7.79 5.12 -24.81
N LEU A 375 -6.53 5.09 -25.25
CA LEU A 375 -5.56 6.15 -24.99
C LEU A 375 -5.97 7.46 -25.68
N ASP A 376 -6.36 7.37 -26.97
CA ASP A 376 -6.80 8.53 -27.74
C ASP A 376 -8.04 9.17 -27.11
N VAL A 377 -8.99 8.34 -26.62
CA VAL A 377 -10.19 8.78 -25.92
C VAL A 377 -9.87 9.54 -24.64
N ILE A 378 -8.90 9.04 -23.85
CA ILE A 378 -8.45 9.74 -22.64
C ILE A 378 -7.81 11.08 -23.03
N CYS A 379 -6.90 11.08 -23.99
CA CYS A 379 -6.23 12.30 -24.43
C CYS A 379 -7.23 13.36 -24.93
N GLU A 380 -8.18 12.97 -25.77
CA GLU A 380 -9.22 13.87 -26.26
C GLU A 380 -10.06 14.46 -25.12
N LYS A 381 -10.40 13.62 -24.12
CA LYS A 381 -11.19 14.04 -22.96
C LYS A 381 -10.45 15.01 -22.05
N PHE A 382 -9.17 14.79 -21.81
CA PHE A 382 -8.38 15.52 -20.82
C PHE A 382 -7.55 16.67 -21.41
N ASP A 383 -7.43 16.80 -22.74
CA ASP A 383 -6.54 17.80 -23.37
C ASP A 383 -6.86 19.23 -22.91
N ASN A 384 -8.14 19.62 -22.95
CA ASN A 384 -8.58 20.93 -22.45
C ASN A 384 -8.34 21.10 -20.94
N LEU A 385 -8.50 20.04 -20.14
CA LEU A 385 -8.29 20.10 -18.68
C LEU A 385 -6.81 20.29 -18.33
N TRP A 386 -5.92 19.64 -19.06
CA TRP A 386 -4.48 19.86 -18.91
C TRP A 386 -4.07 21.28 -19.29
N ASP A 387 -4.66 21.86 -20.34
CA ASP A 387 -4.45 23.27 -20.71
C ASP A 387 -4.94 24.22 -19.62
N LEU A 388 -6.01 23.87 -18.91
CA LEU A 388 -6.52 24.60 -17.74
C LEU A 388 -5.68 24.38 -16.46
N GLY A 389 -4.68 23.49 -16.48
CA GLY A 389 -3.75 23.27 -15.38
C GLY A 389 -4.08 22.08 -14.46
N VAL A 390 -4.99 21.20 -14.87
CA VAL A 390 -5.24 19.95 -14.13
C VAL A 390 -3.98 19.09 -14.17
N CYS A 391 -3.47 18.71 -13.00
CA CYS A 391 -2.25 17.92 -12.86
C CYS A 391 -2.45 16.62 -12.07
N GLY A 392 -3.67 16.10 -12.04
CA GLY A 392 -3.94 14.81 -11.39
C GLY A 392 -5.40 14.38 -11.48
N GLU A 393 -5.62 13.14 -11.11
CA GLU A 393 -6.94 12.51 -11.13
C GLU A 393 -7.18 11.57 -9.97
N MET A 394 -8.38 11.64 -9.42
CA MET A 394 -8.97 10.58 -8.62
C MET A 394 -9.59 9.56 -9.58
N VAL A 395 -8.92 8.41 -9.72
CA VAL A 395 -9.30 7.32 -10.62
C VAL A 395 -10.26 6.40 -9.88
N ASP A 396 -11.55 6.74 -9.93
CA ASP A 396 -12.58 6.10 -9.10
C ASP A 396 -13.31 4.95 -9.80
N PHE A 397 -14.02 4.13 -9.02
CA PHE A 397 -14.72 2.93 -9.46
C PHE A 397 -13.80 1.87 -10.10
N ALA A 398 -14.25 1.09 -11.10
CA ALA A 398 -13.55 -0.04 -11.71
C ALA A 398 -13.51 -1.33 -10.84
N ASP A 399 -14.36 -1.46 -9.87
CA ASP A 399 -14.48 -2.58 -8.93
C ASP A 399 -15.75 -3.43 -9.14
N SER A 400 -16.48 -3.21 -10.24
CA SER A 400 -17.80 -3.79 -10.45
C SER A 400 -18.04 -4.26 -11.90
N MET A 401 -16.98 -4.70 -12.61
CA MET A 401 -17.14 -5.23 -13.99
C MET A 401 -18.08 -6.42 -13.99
N PRO A 402 -19.20 -6.37 -14.74
CA PRO A 402 -20.19 -7.45 -14.77
C PRO A 402 -19.66 -8.71 -15.47
N GLU A 403 -20.14 -9.90 -15.05
CA GLU A 403 -19.74 -11.18 -15.65
C GLU A 403 -20.11 -11.29 -17.14
N ASP A 404 -21.29 -10.73 -17.55
CA ASP A 404 -21.73 -10.67 -18.96
C ASP A 404 -20.98 -9.63 -19.82
N ALA A 405 -19.81 -9.17 -19.38
CA ALA A 405 -18.98 -8.29 -20.19
C ALA A 405 -18.05 -9.09 -21.12
N ILE A 406 -17.71 -8.47 -22.24
CA ILE A 406 -16.66 -8.93 -23.16
C ILE A 406 -15.82 -7.73 -23.59
N CYS A 407 -14.51 -7.79 -23.37
CA CYS A 407 -13.58 -6.76 -23.77
C CYS A 407 -12.92 -7.07 -25.13
N SER A 408 -12.33 -6.07 -25.76
CA SER A 408 -11.67 -6.19 -27.06
C SER A 408 -10.50 -7.18 -27.09
N ASN A 409 -9.86 -7.42 -25.93
CA ASN A 409 -8.84 -8.47 -25.79
C ASN A 409 -9.42 -9.91 -25.74
N GLY A 410 -10.74 -10.07 -25.90
CA GLY A 410 -11.45 -11.35 -25.91
C GLY A 410 -11.72 -11.96 -24.54
N LYS A 411 -11.38 -11.28 -23.44
CA LYS A 411 -11.64 -11.76 -22.08
C LYS A 411 -13.08 -11.43 -21.65
N THR A 412 -13.71 -12.38 -20.96
CA THR A 412 -15.04 -12.22 -20.36
C THR A 412 -15.00 -11.32 -19.12
N GLY A 413 -16.17 -10.84 -18.67
CA GLY A 413 -16.28 -10.05 -17.47
C GLY A 413 -15.70 -10.74 -16.21
N THR A 414 -15.95 -12.03 -16.04
CA THR A 414 -15.33 -12.80 -14.94
C THR A 414 -13.80 -12.76 -14.97
N GLN A 415 -13.20 -12.85 -16.16
CA GLN A 415 -11.74 -12.78 -16.32
C GLN A 415 -11.20 -11.36 -16.13
N MET A 416 -11.99 -10.36 -16.50
CA MET A 416 -11.62 -8.94 -16.45
C MET A 416 -11.95 -8.25 -15.14
N HIS A 417 -12.79 -8.81 -14.29
CA HIS A 417 -13.34 -8.13 -13.12
C HIS A 417 -12.27 -7.46 -12.25
N ASN A 418 -11.28 -8.21 -11.81
CA ASN A 418 -10.15 -7.64 -11.06
C ASN A 418 -9.13 -6.94 -11.98
N GLU A 419 -8.88 -7.53 -13.17
CA GLU A 419 -7.88 -7.04 -14.12
C GLU A 419 -8.23 -5.66 -14.69
N TYR A 420 -9.50 -5.33 -14.77
CA TYR A 420 -9.97 -4.07 -15.35
C TYR A 420 -9.38 -2.85 -14.64
N ALA A 421 -9.25 -2.90 -13.31
CA ALA A 421 -8.61 -1.85 -12.53
C ALA A 421 -7.14 -1.60 -12.93
N TYR A 422 -6.41 -2.65 -13.30
CA TYR A 422 -5.03 -2.52 -13.80
C TYR A 422 -4.98 -1.77 -15.14
N TRP A 423 -5.86 -2.12 -16.09
CA TRP A 423 -5.88 -1.50 -17.40
C TRP A 423 -6.31 -0.03 -17.33
N TYR A 424 -7.31 0.28 -16.49
CA TYR A 424 -7.74 1.66 -16.27
C TYR A 424 -6.59 2.51 -15.73
N GLY A 425 -5.98 2.14 -14.62
CA GLY A 425 -4.84 2.88 -14.06
C GLY A 425 -3.67 3.00 -15.04
N LYS A 426 -3.37 1.92 -15.80
CA LYS A 426 -2.30 1.90 -16.80
C LYS A 426 -2.55 2.89 -17.93
N ARG A 427 -3.77 2.94 -18.49
CA ARG A 427 -4.09 3.86 -19.59
C ARG A 427 -4.10 5.31 -19.13
N MET A 428 -4.66 5.58 -17.94
CA MET A 428 -4.59 6.91 -17.35
C MET A 428 -3.13 7.35 -17.13
N ASN A 429 -2.29 6.49 -16.58
CA ASN A 429 -0.87 6.81 -16.40
C ASN A 429 -0.15 7.09 -17.72
N GLN A 430 -0.41 6.30 -18.76
CA GLN A 430 0.16 6.53 -20.10
C GLN A 430 -0.22 7.90 -20.65
N ALA A 431 -1.51 8.26 -20.64
CA ALA A 431 -2.00 9.54 -21.15
C ALA A 431 -1.39 10.73 -20.40
N PHE A 432 -1.41 10.67 -19.05
CA PHE A 432 -0.84 11.73 -18.22
C PHE A 432 0.69 11.85 -18.39
N THR A 433 1.39 10.73 -18.54
CA THR A 433 2.83 10.73 -18.80
C THR A 433 3.17 11.35 -20.15
N GLU A 434 2.42 11.04 -21.19
CA GLU A 434 2.61 11.63 -22.55
C GLU A 434 2.42 13.16 -22.53
N ARG A 435 1.47 13.67 -21.74
CA ARG A 435 1.13 15.09 -21.69
C ARG A 435 1.93 15.89 -20.67
N LEU A 436 2.13 15.35 -19.46
CA LEU A 436 2.69 16.06 -18.29
C LEU A 436 4.06 15.52 -17.82
N GLY A 437 4.59 14.49 -18.48
CA GLY A 437 5.85 13.86 -18.08
C GLY A 437 5.74 13.17 -16.73
N LYS A 438 6.36 13.75 -15.70
CA LYS A 438 6.30 13.23 -14.31
C LYS A 438 5.55 14.18 -13.36
N ASP A 439 5.04 15.32 -13.83
CA ASP A 439 4.44 16.35 -12.97
C ASP A 439 2.93 16.15 -12.78
N PHE A 440 2.53 14.94 -12.34
CA PHE A 440 1.14 14.61 -12.08
C PHE A 440 0.97 13.62 -10.94
N VAL A 441 -0.26 13.51 -10.42
CA VAL A 441 -0.66 12.47 -9.48
C VAL A 441 -1.93 11.77 -9.96
N LEU A 442 -1.91 10.44 -9.94
CA LEU A 442 -3.08 9.59 -10.07
C LEU A 442 -3.25 8.80 -8.79
N PHE A 443 -4.45 8.77 -8.22
CA PHE A 443 -4.75 7.98 -7.03
C PHE A 443 -6.06 7.20 -7.24
N GLN A 444 -5.94 5.88 -7.16
CA GLN A 444 -6.96 4.94 -7.62
C GLN A 444 -7.63 4.22 -6.44
N ARG A 445 -8.97 4.09 -6.49
CA ARG A 445 -9.74 3.35 -5.50
C ARG A 445 -9.57 1.85 -5.67
N SER A 446 -9.93 1.31 -6.82
CA SER A 446 -9.81 -0.12 -7.09
C SER A 446 -8.42 -0.52 -7.53
N GLY A 447 -8.05 -1.78 -7.29
CA GLY A 447 -6.74 -2.27 -7.67
C GLY A 447 -6.62 -3.79 -7.63
N CYS A 448 -5.57 -4.27 -8.23
CA CYS A 448 -5.19 -5.68 -8.26
C CYS A 448 -3.66 -5.79 -8.33
N ALA A 449 -3.13 -6.98 -8.53
CA ALA A 449 -1.70 -7.16 -8.69
C ALA A 449 -1.13 -6.27 -9.82
N GLY A 450 -0.08 -5.52 -9.54
CA GLY A 450 0.57 -4.62 -10.48
C GLY A 450 -0.02 -3.20 -10.56
N SER A 451 -1.19 -2.93 -9.98
CA SER A 451 -1.78 -1.59 -9.98
C SER A 451 -0.88 -0.52 -9.35
N GLN A 452 -0.10 -0.90 -8.32
CA GLN A 452 0.84 0.01 -7.65
C GLN A 452 1.90 0.61 -8.58
N HIS A 453 2.14 0.02 -9.74
CA HIS A 453 3.10 0.51 -10.73
C HIS A 453 2.55 1.69 -11.55
N ASN A 454 1.24 1.82 -11.62
CA ASN A 454 0.59 2.81 -12.47
C ASN A 454 0.06 4.02 -11.67
N THR A 455 -0.37 3.81 -10.43
CA THR A 455 -1.06 4.83 -9.64
C THR A 455 -0.70 4.74 -8.16
N ALA A 456 -0.84 5.86 -7.44
CA ALA A 456 -1.04 5.85 -6.00
C ALA A 456 -2.44 5.28 -5.68
N SER A 457 -2.77 5.11 -4.40
CA SER A 457 -4.02 4.50 -3.97
C SER A 457 -4.71 5.29 -2.86
N PHE A 458 -6.03 5.15 -2.76
CA PHE A 458 -6.78 5.64 -1.59
C PHE A 458 -7.73 4.57 -1.03
N GLY A 459 -8.11 4.72 0.24
CA GLY A 459 -8.82 3.70 1.01
C GLY A 459 -10.31 3.55 0.72
N GLY A 460 -10.88 4.38 -0.20
CA GLY A 460 -12.32 4.41 -0.46
C GLY A 460 -13.12 5.08 0.67
N ASP A 461 -14.44 4.91 0.64
CA ASP A 461 -15.41 5.66 1.43
C ASP A 461 -15.59 5.04 2.83
N ILE A 462 -14.94 5.59 3.82
CA ILE A 462 -14.93 5.08 5.19
C ILE A 462 -15.91 5.88 6.08
N ILE A 463 -16.50 5.20 7.03
CA ILE A 463 -17.40 5.81 8.01
C ILE A 463 -16.60 6.64 9.02
N SER A 464 -17.13 7.82 9.37
CA SER A 464 -16.55 8.75 10.33
C SER A 464 -16.86 8.34 11.78
N ASP A 465 -16.26 7.23 12.23
CA ASP A 465 -16.29 6.76 13.61
C ASP A 465 -14.95 6.10 14.01
N PHE A 466 -14.79 5.73 15.28
CA PHE A 466 -13.56 5.10 15.76
C PHE A 466 -13.34 3.69 15.20
N LEU A 467 -14.40 2.98 14.80
CA LEU A 467 -14.28 1.71 14.11
C LEU A 467 -13.77 1.92 12.68
N GLY A 468 -14.24 2.98 12.01
CA GLY A 468 -13.72 3.42 10.70
C GLY A 468 -12.24 3.77 10.77
N LEU A 469 -11.80 4.56 11.76
CA LEU A 469 -10.38 4.86 11.97
C LEU A 469 -9.55 3.59 12.21
N LYS A 470 -10.05 2.67 13.03
CA LYS A 470 -9.39 1.38 13.27
C LYS A 470 -9.28 0.55 11.99
N ARG A 471 -10.34 0.48 11.19
CA ARG A 471 -10.36 -0.20 9.89
C ARG A 471 -9.38 0.43 8.91
N THR A 472 -9.25 1.76 8.91
CA THR A 472 -8.28 2.50 8.10
C THR A 472 -6.84 2.13 8.45
N VAL A 473 -6.54 1.91 9.73
CA VAL A 473 -5.23 1.37 10.14
C VAL A 473 -5.02 -0.05 9.62
N TRP A 474 -6.02 -0.92 9.66
CA TRP A 474 -5.91 -2.27 9.06
C TRP A 474 -5.76 -2.24 7.54
N GLN A 475 -6.43 -1.30 6.86
CA GLN A 475 -6.30 -1.11 5.42
C GLN A 475 -4.85 -0.79 5.02
N ILE A 476 -4.24 0.24 5.63
CA ILE A 476 -2.87 0.64 5.29
C ILE A 476 -1.87 -0.48 5.59
N LEU A 477 -2.06 -1.25 6.68
CA LEU A 477 -1.20 -2.38 7.02
C LEU A 477 -1.30 -3.52 6.01
N SER A 478 -2.52 -3.87 5.58
CA SER A 478 -2.74 -4.95 4.62
C SER A 478 -2.36 -4.55 3.20
N ALA A 479 -2.70 -3.33 2.78
CA ALA A 479 -2.33 -2.76 1.49
C ALA A 479 -0.81 -2.69 1.34
N SER A 480 -0.09 -2.13 2.32
CA SER A 480 1.37 -2.04 2.28
C SER A 480 2.05 -3.41 2.31
N SER A 481 1.53 -4.35 3.11
CA SER A 481 2.03 -5.73 3.11
C SER A 481 1.80 -6.44 1.77
N SER A 482 0.87 -5.96 0.95
CA SER A 482 0.58 -6.48 -0.39
C SER A 482 1.23 -5.67 -1.52
N GLY A 483 2.16 -4.75 -1.20
CA GLY A 483 2.97 -4.01 -2.16
C GLY A 483 2.43 -2.63 -2.55
N ILE A 484 1.34 -2.13 -1.94
CA ILE A 484 0.86 -0.77 -2.18
C ILE A 484 1.66 0.20 -1.31
N SER A 485 2.55 0.97 -1.93
CA SER A 485 3.49 1.88 -1.22
C SER A 485 2.89 3.26 -0.95
N ILE A 486 2.26 3.86 -1.96
CA ILE A 486 1.71 5.22 -1.88
C ILE A 486 0.21 5.12 -1.71
N TRP A 487 -0.27 5.45 -0.52
CA TRP A 487 -1.64 5.26 -0.09
C TRP A 487 -2.09 6.37 0.85
N GLY A 488 -3.37 6.71 0.84
CA GLY A 488 -3.98 7.67 1.76
C GLY A 488 -5.45 7.34 2.03
N SER A 489 -6.02 8.00 3.03
CA SER A 489 -7.44 7.92 3.37
C SER A 489 -8.05 9.30 3.52
N ASP A 490 -9.36 9.37 3.54
CA ASP A 490 -10.10 10.56 3.88
C ASP A 490 -9.91 10.89 5.36
N THR A 491 -9.29 12.04 5.66
CA THR A 491 -9.02 12.46 7.04
C THR A 491 -10.33 12.79 7.74
N GLY A 492 -10.67 12.02 8.77
CA GLY A 492 -11.94 12.12 9.46
C GLY A 492 -13.00 11.13 9.00
N GLY A 493 -12.75 10.39 7.90
CA GLY A 493 -13.69 9.50 7.23
C GLY A 493 -14.49 10.19 6.13
N PHE A 494 -15.26 9.45 5.35
CA PHE A 494 -16.06 9.99 4.25
C PHE A 494 -17.52 10.23 4.64
N TYR A 495 -18.18 9.24 5.24
CA TYR A 495 -19.58 9.34 5.66
C TYR A 495 -19.72 9.69 7.12
N ILE A 496 -20.41 10.78 7.43
CA ILE A 496 -20.81 11.15 8.80
C ILE A 496 -22.03 10.34 9.20
N THR A 497 -22.00 9.81 10.43
CA THR A 497 -23.06 8.91 10.90
C THR A 497 -23.54 9.23 12.32
N ASP A 498 -22.93 8.59 13.35
CA ASP A 498 -23.43 8.66 14.72
C ASP A 498 -22.84 9.82 15.53
N TYR A 499 -21.76 10.44 15.01
CA TYR A 499 -21.12 11.59 15.65
C TYR A 499 -21.51 12.88 14.90
N PRO A 500 -22.45 13.69 15.42
CA PRO A 500 -22.80 14.96 14.81
C PRO A 500 -21.57 15.89 14.73
N VAL A 501 -21.50 16.67 13.66
CA VAL A 501 -20.48 17.73 13.54
C VAL A 501 -20.56 18.67 14.72
N GLY A 502 -19.41 18.99 15.31
CA GLY A 502 -19.28 19.80 16.53
C GLY A 502 -19.52 19.02 17.82
N SER A 503 -19.82 17.72 17.78
CA SER A 503 -19.86 16.89 18.98
C SER A 503 -18.44 16.63 19.52
N ARG A 504 -18.32 16.31 20.81
CA ARG A 504 -17.06 15.95 21.44
C ARG A 504 -16.42 14.70 20.79
N GLU A 505 -17.26 13.74 20.44
CA GLU A 505 -16.86 12.49 19.81
C GLU A 505 -16.26 12.75 18.42
N MET A 506 -16.89 13.63 17.62
CA MET A 506 -16.38 14.00 16.31
C MET A 506 -15.10 14.84 16.43
N GLU A 507 -15.01 15.79 17.38
CA GLU A 507 -13.77 16.55 17.62
C GLU A 507 -12.61 15.61 17.96
N GLU A 508 -12.80 14.64 18.88
CA GLU A 508 -11.75 13.68 19.22
C GLU A 508 -11.41 12.76 18.05
N LEU A 509 -12.40 12.26 17.31
CA LEU A 509 -12.18 11.43 16.11
C LEU A 509 -11.34 12.17 15.06
N TYR A 510 -11.74 13.41 14.73
CA TYR A 510 -11.01 14.25 13.78
C TYR A 510 -9.56 14.48 14.21
N ILE A 511 -9.34 14.83 15.50
CA ILE A 511 -8.00 15.00 16.06
C ILE A 511 -7.16 13.72 15.85
N ARG A 512 -7.69 12.54 16.21
CA ARG A 512 -6.96 11.28 16.09
C ARG A 512 -6.72 10.87 14.64
N TRP A 513 -7.64 11.20 13.74
CA TRP A 513 -7.47 10.91 12.32
C TRP A 513 -6.44 11.82 11.64
N VAL A 514 -6.45 13.12 11.94
CA VAL A 514 -5.40 14.06 11.49
C VAL A 514 -4.01 13.57 11.94
N GLN A 515 -3.88 13.15 13.21
CA GLN A 515 -2.63 12.58 13.72
C GLN A 515 -2.18 11.36 12.92
N PHE A 516 -3.09 10.44 12.61
CA PHE A 516 -2.81 9.27 11.78
C PHE A 516 -2.44 9.65 10.34
N SER A 517 -3.21 10.53 9.69
CA SER A 517 -3.00 10.94 8.30
C SER A 517 -1.65 11.64 8.09
N THR A 518 -1.14 12.34 9.11
CA THR A 518 0.20 12.95 9.09
C THR A 518 1.30 11.93 8.83
N PHE A 519 1.15 10.72 9.35
CA PHE A 519 2.07 9.58 9.17
C PHE A 519 1.52 8.53 8.18
N SER A 520 0.78 8.98 7.18
CA SER A 520 0.40 8.23 5.99
C SER A 520 1.14 8.76 4.76
N PRO A 521 1.38 7.98 3.72
CA PRO A 521 2.06 8.48 2.51
C PRO A 521 1.37 9.69 1.90
N LEU A 522 0.04 9.67 1.73
CA LEU A 522 -0.76 10.80 1.29
C LEU A 522 -1.63 11.30 2.45
N MET A 523 -1.74 12.63 2.58
CA MET A 523 -2.59 13.30 3.57
C MET A 523 -3.62 14.15 2.84
N ARG A 524 -4.89 13.78 2.94
CA ARG A 524 -5.97 14.47 2.23
C ARG A 524 -7.22 14.59 3.07
N ASP A 525 -8.00 15.63 2.80
CA ASP A 525 -9.35 15.82 3.30
C ASP A 525 -10.34 15.50 2.18
N HIS A 526 -11.38 14.75 2.50
CA HIS A 526 -12.52 14.50 1.63
C HIS A 526 -13.68 13.97 2.45
N SER A 527 -14.89 14.46 2.20
CA SER A 527 -16.08 13.99 2.91
C SER A 527 -17.32 14.20 2.07
N TRP A 528 -18.34 13.37 2.26
CA TRP A 528 -19.62 13.48 1.56
C TRP A 528 -20.28 14.85 1.78
N ASP A 529 -20.20 15.42 2.97
CA ASP A 529 -20.92 16.64 3.36
C ASP A 529 -20.00 17.86 3.54
N GLY A 530 -18.70 17.78 3.28
CA GLY A 530 -17.74 18.88 3.44
C GLY A 530 -17.47 19.27 4.90
N HIS A 531 -17.68 18.37 5.86
CA HIS A 531 -17.62 18.68 7.30
C HIS A 531 -16.26 18.45 7.97
N HIS A 532 -15.26 18.01 7.22
CA HIS A 532 -13.92 17.77 7.76
C HIS A 532 -13.00 18.98 7.70
N ASN A 533 -13.54 20.16 7.40
CA ASN A 533 -12.79 21.39 7.59
C ASN A 533 -12.34 21.54 9.05
N PRO A 534 -11.06 21.90 9.31
CA PRO A 534 -10.51 21.91 10.66
C PRO A 534 -11.31 22.73 11.68
N TRP A 535 -11.88 23.86 11.27
CA TRP A 535 -12.70 24.75 12.13
C TRP A 535 -14.08 24.20 12.46
N ALA A 536 -14.61 23.25 11.66
CA ALA A 536 -15.88 22.60 11.96
C ALA A 536 -15.80 21.61 13.12
N ASN A 537 -14.58 21.18 13.47
CA ASN A 537 -14.29 20.20 14.49
C ASN A 537 -13.75 20.83 15.80
N GLY A 538 -14.20 22.04 16.13
CA GLY A 538 -13.87 22.73 17.37
C GLY A 538 -12.48 23.38 17.37
N GLU A 539 -12.21 24.15 18.43
CA GLU A 539 -10.95 24.88 18.58
C GLU A 539 -9.75 23.92 18.73
N LYS A 540 -9.91 22.83 19.46
CA LYS A 540 -8.86 21.80 19.62
C LYS A 540 -8.62 21.06 18.32
N GLY A 541 -9.66 20.78 17.55
CA GLY A 541 -9.56 20.17 16.22
C GLY A 541 -8.73 21.05 15.26
N LEU A 542 -9.04 22.35 15.20
CA LEU A 542 -8.29 23.32 14.40
C LEU A 542 -6.83 23.44 14.87
N GLN A 543 -6.58 23.57 16.18
CA GLN A 543 -5.22 23.68 16.70
C GLN A 543 -4.41 22.39 16.44
N ASN A 544 -5.02 21.22 16.62
CA ASN A 544 -4.38 19.95 16.32
C ASN A 544 -4.04 19.85 14.82
N PHE A 545 -4.97 20.23 13.95
CA PHE A 545 -4.71 20.26 12.50
C PHE A 545 -3.50 21.15 12.18
N LYS A 546 -3.45 22.36 12.65
CA LYS A 546 -2.32 23.29 12.42
C LYS A 546 -0.98 22.67 12.84
N ASN A 547 -0.95 22.08 14.04
CA ASN A 547 0.25 21.46 14.59
C ASN A 547 0.71 20.26 13.74
N TYR A 548 -0.20 19.38 13.37
CA TYR A 548 0.12 18.18 12.63
C TYR A 548 0.34 18.44 11.13
N TYR A 549 -0.28 19.47 10.58
CA TYR A 549 0.03 19.92 9.23
C TYR A 549 1.46 20.50 9.16
N ALA A 550 1.84 21.33 10.13
CA ALA A 550 3.21 21.84 10.24
C ALA A 550 4.23 20.68 10.41
N LEU A 551 3.89 19.66 11.22
CA LEU A 551 4.69 18.44 11.34
C LEU A 551 4.76 17.69 10.00
N ARG A 552 3.65 17.58 9.25
CA ARG A 552 3.64 16.98 7.91
C ARG A 552 4.63 17.66 6.99
N LEU A 553 4.65 18.99 6.97
CA LEU A 553 5.61 19.77 6.17
C LEU A 553 7.06 19.54 6.64
N SER A 554 7.27 19.37 7.95
CA SER A 554 8.59 19.08 8.52
C SER A 554 9.15 17.73 8.07
N ILE A 555 8.31 16.71 7.96
CA ILE A 555 8.72 15.35 7.55
C ILE A 555 8.52 15.08 6.05
N LEU A 556 8.10 16.06 5.26
CA LEU A 556 7.75 15.89 3.86
C LEU A 556 8.90 15.29 3.03
N ASP A 557 10.13 15.75 3.27
CA ASP A 557 11.33 15.22 2.58
C ASP A 557 11.65 13.77 3.02
N ALA A 558 11.33 13.39 4.25
CA ALA A 558 11.47 12.00 4.70
C ALA A 558 10.47 11.07 3.99
N VAL A 559 9.22 11.52 3.84
CA VAL A 559 8.18 10.77 3.13
C VAL A 559 8.56 10.62 1.65
N TYR A 560 8.97 11.70 1.00
CA TYR A 560 9.38 11.67 -0.39
C TYR A 560 10.63 10.81 -0.63
N SER A 561 11.63 10.91 0.25
CA SER A 561 12.82 10.05 0.21
C SER A 561 12.46 8.56 0.34
N ALA A 562 11.55 8.21 1.24
CA ALA A 562 11.09 6.83 1.39
C ALA A 562 10.29 6.34 0.15
N ALA A 563 9.50 7.23 -0.47
CA ALA A 563 8.78 6.94 -1.71
C ALA A 563 9.76 6.66 -2.86
N LEU A 564 10.75 7.53 -3.10
CA LEU A 564 11.79 7.33 -4.12
C LEU A 564 12.60 6.05 -3.88
N LYS A 565 12.87 5.71 -2.63
CA LYS A 565 13.50 4.43 -2.28
C LYS A 565 12.63 3.24 -2.68
N SER A 566 11.31 3.33 -2.48
CA SER A 566 10.37 2.27 -2.89
C SER A 566 10.26 2.13 -4.41
N GLU A 567 10.32 3.24 -5.16
CA GLU A 567 10.40 3.23 -6.62
C GLU A 567 11.67 2.52 -7.11
N LYS A 568 12.81 2.85 -6.50
CA LYS A 568 14.12 2.34 -6.96
C LYS A 568 14.37 0.87 -6.61
N PHE A 569 13.97 0.42 -5.43
CA PHE A 569 14.36 -0.88 -4.87
C PHE A 569 13.20 -1.80 -4.52
N GLY A 570 11.98 -1.33 -4.69
CA GLY A 570 10.81 -1.98 -4.11
C GLY A 570 10.72 -1.78 -2.59
N GLY A 571 9.65 -2.30 -2.01
CA GLY A 571 9.27 -2.05 -0.62
C GLY A 571 8.21 -0.96 -0.50
N THR A 572 7.85 -0.57 0.71
CA THR A 572 6.74 0.36 0.96
C THR A 572 7.11 1.42 1.99
N VAL A 573 6.48 2.60 1.90
CA VAL A 573 6.68 3.72 2.84
C VAL A 573 6.16 3.38 4.23
N VAL A 574 5.06 2.63 4.30
CA VAL A 574 4.52 2.05 5.54
C VAL A 574 4.84 0.56 5.57
N GLU A 575 5.34 0.06 6.68
CA GLU A 575 5.59 -1.36 6.88
C GLU A 575 4.96 -1.83 8.19
N SER A 576 4.15 -2.89 8.14
CA SER A 576 3.63 -3.51 9.36
C SER A 576 4.74 -4.11 10.22
N MET A 577 4.49 -4.27 11.51
CA MET A 577 5.45 -4.93 12.42
C MET A 577 5.75 -6.37 11.99
N ALA A 578 4.81 -7.03 11.32
CA ALA A 578 5.00 -8.36 10.76
C ALA A 578 5.97 -8.35 9.56
N VAL A 579 5.88 -7.36 8.68
CA VAL A 579 6.79 -7.20 7.53
C VAL A 579 8.20 -6.86 7.99
N THR A 580 8.34 -5.83 8.86
CA THR A 580 9.68 -5.32 9.23
C THR A 580 10.41 -6.22 10.19
N TYR A 581 9.72 -6.77 11.20
CA TYR A 581 10.33 -7.46 12.33
C TYR A 581 9.89 -8.93 12.49
N GLY A 582 9.05 -9.45 11.59
CA GLY A 582 8.49 -10.80 11.71
C GLY A 582 7.63 -11.00 12.96
N MET A 583 7.05 -9.92 13.49
CA MET A 583 6.17 -9.99 14.66
C MET A 583 4.79 -10.54 14.26
N SER A 584 4.00 -10.96 15.26
CA SER A 584 2.65 -11.44 15.02
C SER A 584 1.78 -10.37 14.33
N PRO A 585 1.00 -10.70 13.28
CA PRO A 585 0.06 -9.78 12.65
C PRO A 585 -1.11 -9.35 13.56
N LYS A 586 -1.21 -9.90 14.77
CA LYS A 586 -2.12 -9.38 15.83
C LYS A 586 -1.65 -8.07 16.44
N ILE A 587 -0.41 -7.64 16.14
CA ILE A 587 0.05 -6.26 16.40
C ILE A 587 -0.39 -5.45 15.18
N ASP A 588 -1.65 -5.04 15.17
CA ASP A 588 -2.40 -4.48 14.06
C ASP A 588 -2.75 -2.99 14.24
N ASN A 589 -2.11 -2.34 15.19
CA ASN A 589 -2.40 -0.97 15.63
C ASN A 589 -1.17 -0.08 15.70
N GLN A 590 -0.05 -0.51 15.13
CA GLN A 590 1.20 0.22 15.02
C GLN A 590 1.99 -0.23 13.80
N TYR A 591 2.87 0.64 13.29
CA TYR A 591 3.66 0.37 12.08
C TYR A 591 4.95 1.20 12.04
N MET A 592 5.87 0.80 11.16
CA MET A 592 7.01 1.61 10.78
C MET A 592 6.63 2.51 9.61
N PHE A 593 6.94 3.79 9.71
CA PHE A 593 6.75 4.81 8.68
C PHE A 593 8.11 5.35 8.23
N CYS A 594 8.35 5.41 6.93
CA CYS A 594 9.62 5.80 6.30
C CYS A 594 10.84 4.99 6.80
N GLY A 595 10.62 3.84 7.47
CA GLY A 595 11.67 3.00 8.04
C GLY A 595 12.28 3.50 9.37
N ASP A 596 11.97 4.72 9.77
CA ASP A 596 12.57 5.38 10.94
C ASP A 596 11.57 5.67 12.06
N PHE A 597 10.30 5.92 11.76
CA PHE A 597 9.29 6.22 12.75
C PHE A 597 8.46 4.99 13.09
N LEU A 598 8.38 4.63 14.37
CA LEU A 598 7.38 3.71 14.89
C LEU A 598 6.16 4.53 15.31
N VAL A 599 5.05 4.33 14.63
CA VAL A 599 3.81 5.09 14.80
C VAL A 599 2.76 4.22 15.47
N ARG A 600 2.10 4.77 16.51
CA ARG A 600 1.04 4.08 17.27
C ARG A 600 -0.23 4.94 17.31
N PRO A 601 -1.10 4.84 16.29
CA PRO A 601 -2.38 5.55 16.27
C PRO A 601 -3.26 5.22 17.47
N VAL A 602 -3.99 6.22 17.96
CA VAL A 602 -5.01 6.07 19.02
C VAL A 602 -6.35 5.84 18.32
N ILE A 603 -6.87 4.64 18.41
CA ILE A 603 -8.02 4.16 17.65
C ILE A 603 -9.25 3.85 18.50
N GLU A 604 -9.31 4.41 19.69
CA GLU A 604 -10.41 4.23 20.63
C GLU A 604 -10.76 5.57 21.28
N LEU A 605 -12.05 5.88 21.37
CA LEU A 605 -12.56 7.07 22.02
C LEU A 605 -12.09 7.13 23.49
N ASP A 606 -11.81 8.33 23.99
CA ASP A 606 -11.36 8.60 25.36
C ASP A 606 -10.07 7.90 25.79
N SER A 607 -9.35 7.27 24.86
CA SER A 607 -8.07 6.63 25.17
C SER A 607 -6.98 7.70 25.40
N ARG A 608 -6.35 7.66 26.57
CA ARG A 608 -5.24 8.58 26.96
C ARG A 608 -3.96 7.83 27.27
N LYS A 609 -3.98 6.50 27.21
CA LYS A 609 -2.84 5.60 27.32
C LYS A 609 -2.98 4.47 26.32
N VAL A 610 -1.86 4.07 25.75
CA VAL A 610 -1.86 2.96 24.80
C VAL A 610 -0.67 2.04 25.04
N LYS A 611 -0.86 0.77 24.72
CA LYS A 611 0.23 -0.23 24.73
C LYS A 611 0.98 -0.17 23.41
N VAL A 612 2.30 -0.15 23.49
CA VAL A 612 3.22 -0.18 22.35
C VAL A 612 4.14 -1.40 22.46
N ALA A 613 4.31 -2.09 21.37
CA ALA A 613 5.30 -3.18 21.24
C ALA A 613 6.57 -2.62 20.61
N ILE A 614 7.59 -2.35 21.40
CA ILE A 614 8.90 -1.92 20.94
C ILE A 614 9.65 -3.16 20.43
N PRO A 615 10.01 -3.22 19.11
CA PRO A 615 10.50 -4.47 18.52
C PRO A 615 11.96 -4.82 18.89
N GLU A 616 12.78 -3.81 19.15
CA GLU A 616 14.19 -3.90 19.50
C GLU A 616 14.61 -2.77 20.43
N ASN A 617 15.81 -2.83 21.01
CA ASN A 617 16.33 -1.71 21.78
C ASN A 617 16.60 -0.50 20.89
N GLY A 618 16.55 0.69 21.45
CA GLY A 618 16.93 1.92 20.75
C GLY A 618 15.79 2.56 19.98
N PHE A 619 14.69 2.83 20.64
CA PHE A 619 13.69 3.78 20.18
C PHE A 619 13.64 4.99 21.09
N TYR A 620 13.49 6.18 20.52
CA TYR A 620 13.41 7.43 21.26
C TYR A 620 12.02 8.05 21.06
N GLY A 621 11.34 8.41 22.15
CA GLY A 621 10.05 9.08 22.09
C GLY A 621 10.16 10.40 21.32
N PHE A 622 9.29 10.61 20.32
CA PHE A 622 9.36 11.77 19.42
C PHE A 622 9.20 13.11 20.16
N TYR A 623 8.38 13.16 21.21
CA TYR A 623 8.10 14.40 21.92
C TYR A 623 9.07 14.68 23.09
N ASP A 624 9.56 13.64 23.76
CA ASP A 624 10.31 13.76 25.01
C ASP A 624 11.75 13.23 24.93
N GLY A 625 12.14 12.63 23.81
CA GLY A 625 13.47 12.04 23.62
C GLY A 625 13.81 10.90 24.58
N LYS A 626 12.83 10.34 25.30
CA LYS A 626 13.08 9.19 26.18
C LYS A 626 13.45 7.95 25.41
N TYR A 627 14.39 7.20 25.97
CA TYR A 627 14.87 5.93 25.41
C TYR A 627 13.94 4.78 25.81
N TYR A 628 13.58 3.95 24.84
CA TYR A 628 12.73 2.77 24.99
C TYR A 628 13.48 1.50 24.61
N LYS A 629 13.41 0.50 25.49
CA LYS A 629 13.95 -0.84 25.29
C LYS A 629 12.92 -1.76 24.66
N LYS A 630 13.39 -2.84 24.03
CA LYS A 630 12.56 -3.92 23.52
C LYS A 630 11.56 -4.42 24.56
N GLY A 631 10.30 -4.55 24.17
CA GLY A 631 9.24 -5.08 25.03
C GLY A 631 7.90 -4.41 24.81
N LYS A 632 6.91 -4.79 25.60
CA LYS A 632 5.61 -4.12 25.63
C LYS A 632 5.64 -3.07 26.73
N THR A 633 5.29 -1.84 26.39
CA THR A 633 5.21 -0.72 27.33
C THR A 633 3.89 -0.01 27.17
N GLU A 634 3.40 0.58 28.26
CA GLU A 634 2.28 1.51 28.22
C GLU A 634 2.82 2.95 28.21
N VAL A 635 2.28 3.76 27.33
CA VAL A 635 2.71 5.16 27.17
C VAL A 635 1.50 6.10 27.22
N GLU A 636 1.74 7.33 27.66
CA GLU A 636 0.75 8.39 27.61
C GLU A 636 0.39 8.74 26.15
N ALA A 637 -0.87 9.01 25.90
CA ALA A 637 -1.43 9.40 24.61
C ALA A 637 -2.42 10.56 24.80
N PRO A 638 -1.96 11.75 25.29
CA PRO A 638 -2.85 12.87 25.46
C PRO A 638 -3.54 13.24 24.16
N LEU A 639 -4.68 13.93 24.23
CA LEU A 639 -5.52 14.18 23.04
C LEU A 639 -4.74 14.82 21.89
N MET A 640 -3.86 15.76 22.18
CA MET A 640 -3.09 16.53 21.21
C MET A 640 -1.77 15.85 20.77
N GLN A 641 -1.51 14.61 21.20
CA GLN A 641 -0.28 13.89 20.84
C GLN A 641 -0.58 12.42 20.57
N MET A 642 -0.11 11.93 19.42
CA MET A 642 -0.09 10.52 19.08
C MET A 642 1.28 9.93 19.40
N PRO A 643 1.38 8.79 20.09
CA PRO A 643 2.67 8.17 20.37
C PRO A 643 3.44 7.83 19.08
N VAL A 644 4.62 8.43 18.94
CA VAL A 644 5.56 8.23 17.83
C VAL A 644 6.95 8.07 18.46
N PHE A 645 7.75 7.18 17.86
CA PHE A 645 9.12 6.91 18.31
C PHE A 645 10.05 6.92 17.13
N ILE A 646 11.28 7.39 17.32
CA ILE A 646 12.31 7.39 16.31
C ILE A 646 13.31 6.27 16.59
N LYS A 647 13.65 5.50 15.58
CA LYS A 647 14.61 4.41 15.67
C LYS A 647 16.02 4.95 15.95
N SER A 648 16.80 4.19 16.71
CA SER A 648 18.22 4.44 16.99
C SER A 648 19.05 4.55 15.71
N GLY A 649 19.97 5.50 15.68
CA GLY A 649 20.88 5.74 14.57
C GLY A 649 20.22 6.32 13.31
N SER A 650 18.99 6.82 13.41
CA SER A 650 18.30 7.44 12.27
C SER A 650 18.98 8.73 11.84
N VAL A 651 19.00 8.95 10.52
CA VAL A 651 19.38 10.19 9.85
C VAL A 651 18.22 10.56 8.94
N ILE A 652 17.37 11.47 9.39
CA ILE A 652 16.08 11.77 8.77
C ILE A 652 16.14 13.17 8.16
N PRO A 653 15.86 13.35 6.86
CA PRO A 653 15.70 14.67 6.27
C PRO A 653 14.47 15.35 6.89
N PHE A 654 14.67 16.59 7.36
CA PHE A 654 13.68 17.32 8.12
C PHE A 654 13.66 18.79 7.67
N ASN A 655 12.48 19.38 7.57
CA ASN A 655 12.30 20.79 7.34
C ASN A 655 12.03 21.45 8.68
N TYR A 656 12.98 22.25 9.16
CA TYR A 656 12.93 22.86 10.47
C TYR A 656 12.24 24.22 10.40
N TYR A 657 11.07 24.28 10.98
CA TYR A 657 10.28 25.50 11.14
C TYR A 657 10.38 25.97 12.59
N ASN A 658 10.74 27.23 12.85
CA ASN A 658 10.65 27.92 14.15
C ASN A 658 10.76 27.09 15.43
N LYS A 659 11.96 26.69 15.84
CA LYS A 659 12.34 26.20 17.20
C LYS A 659 11.53 25.02 17.79
N ASP A 660 10.32 24.72 17.34
CA ASP A 660 9.48 23.66 17.88
C ASP A 660 9.43 22.41 16.97
N ILE A 661 9.32 21.22 17.56
CA ILE A 661 9.09 19.97 16.83
C ILE A 661 7.74 19.96 16.10
N ILE A 662 6.76 20.68 16.67
CA ILE A 662 5.50 20.97 16.02
C ILE A 662 5.48 22.47 15.76
N PRO A 663 6.01 22.91 14.61
CA PRO A 663 6.13 24.32 14.32
C PRO A 663 4.75 24.93 14.04
N THR A 664 4.63 26.22 14.31
CA THR A 664 3.60 27.03 13.66
C THR A 664 3.93 27.16 12.17
N TYR A 665 2.93 26.96 11.32
CA TYR A 665 3.10 26.99 9.88
C TYR A 665 3.60 28.33 9.37
N GLU A 666 4.80 28.32 8.74
CA GLU A 666 5.32 29.41 7.92
C GLU A 666 5.92 28.80 6.64
N LYS A 667 5.13 28.72 5.57
CA LYS A 667 5.44 27.98 4.34
C LYS A 667 6.77 28.35 3.67
N GLU A 668 7.28 29.53 3.90
CA GLU A 668 8.43 30.07 3.17
C GLU A 668 9.72 30.15 4.01
N ASN A 669 9.66 29.87 5.31
CA ASN A 669 10.79 30.07 6.24
C ASN A 669 11.24 28.79 6.94
N TYR A 670 11.45 27.70 6.21
CA TYR A 670 12.08 26.52 6.80
C TYR A 670 13.57 26.42 6.44
N GLU A 671 14.34 25.88 7.37
CA GLU A 671 15.73 25.49 7.16
C GLU A 671 15.79 23.98 6.86
N LYS A 672 16.51 23.58 5.81
CA LYS A 672 16.75 22.15 5.55
C LYS A 672 17.63 21.59 6.66
N ALA A 673 17.14 20.56 7.35
CA ALA A 673 17.78 19.95 8.49
C ALA A 673 17.95 18.44 8.34
N LEU A 674 18.74 17.87 9.25
CA LEU A 674 18.73 16.44 9.55
C LEU A 674 18.34 16.23 11.01
N LEU A 675 17.40 15.32 11.25
CA LEU A 675 17.04 14.83 12.58
C LEU A 675 17.82 13.54 12.85
N LEU A 676 18.66 13.56 13.87
CA LEU A 676 19.59 12.48 14.22
C LEU A 676 19.25 11.90 15.58
N THR A 677 19.31 10.57 15.71
CA THR A 677 19.23 9.86 17.01
C THR A 677 20.50 9.10 17.32
N PRO A 678 20.85 8.92 18.62
CA PRO A 678 22.00 8.12 18.99
C PRO A 678 21.89 6.68 18.48
N PRO A 679 22.93 6.11 17.86
CA PRO A 679 22.93 4.75 17.37
C PRO A 679 23.27 3.74 18.48
N GLU A 680 22.53 2.63 18.52
CA GLU A 680 22.89 1.42 19.27
C GLU A 680 23.98 0.59 18.56
N TYR A 681 23.93 0.61 17.22
CA TYR A 681 24.83 -0.08 16.31
C TYR A 681 25.16 0.83 15.14
N SER A 682 26.23 0.49 14.38
CA SER A 682 26.47 1.16 13.11
C SER A 682 25.27 1.01 12.18
N ARG A 683 24.78 2.12 11.65
CA ARG A 683 23.64 2.17 10.74
C ARG A 683 23.93 3.05 9.54
N GLU A 684 23.66 2.49 8.37
CA GLU A 684 23.65 3.23 7.12
C GLU A 684 22.26 3.81 6.86
N SER A 685 22.21 5.04 6.42
CA SER A 685 21.00 5.75 5.98
C SER A 685 21.26 6.41 4.63
N VAL A 686 20.28 6.37 3.75
CA VAL A 686 20.34 7.05 2.45
C VAL A 686 19.13 7.95 2.32
N VAL A 687 19.39 9.22 2.08
CA VAL A 687 18.38 10.23 1.80
C VAL A 687 18.31 10.41 0.29
N TYR A 688 17.14 10.19 -0.29
CA TYR A 688 16.87 10.33 -1.71
C TYR A 688 16.17 11.66 -1.98
N SER A 689 16.56 12.32 -3.05
CA SER A 689 15.83 13.42 -3.68
C SER A 689 15.83 13.20 -5.18
N GLU A 690 15.10 14.00 -5.97
CA GLU A 690 14.97 13.80 -7.42
C GLU A 690 16.30 13.59 -8.15
N ASN A 691 17.36 14.32 -7.74
CA ASN A 691 18.64 14.32 -8.43
C ASN A 691 19.83 13.95 -7.54
N LYS A 692 19.61 13.56 -6.27
CA LYS A 692 20.71 13.34 -5.32
C LYS A 692 20.43 12.18 -4.38
N GLU A 693 21.49 11.42 -4.10
CA GLU A 693 21.51 10.41 -3.04
C GLU A 693 22.58 10.84 -2.04
N GLU A 694 22.19 11.01 -0.79
CA GLU A 694 23.09 11.37 0.31
C GLU A 694 23.22 10.16 1.24
N HIS A 695 24.44 9.65 1.36
CA HIS A 695 24.73 8.47 2.17
C HIS A 695 25.35 8.88 3.51
N PHE A 696 24.78 8.36 4.57
CA PHE A 696 25.22 8.62 5.93
C PHE A 696 25.52 7.31 6.67
N VAL A 697 26.52 7.37 7.55
CA VAL A 697 26.81 6.31 8.53
C VAL A 697 26.73 6.92 9.91
N SER A 698 25.85 6.37 10.75
CA SER A 698 25.74 6.71 12.17
C SER A 698 26.27 5.53 12.99
N GLU A 699 27.27 5.76 13.84
CA GLU A 699 27.91 4.69 14.59
C GLU A 699 28.27 5.13 16.03
N PRO A 700 28.21 4.21 17.03
CA PRO A 700 28.70 4.50 18.37
C PRO A 700 30.20 4.87 18.33
N TYR A 701 30.59 5.86 19.12
CA TYR A 701 31.96 6.35 19.19
C TYR A 701 32.28 6.83 20.61
N ASP A 702 33.32 6.26 21.25
CA ASP A 702 33.71 6.59 22.63
C ASP A 702 32.49 6.62 23.58
N LYS A 703 32.25 7.74 24.26
CA LYS A 703 31.09 7.99 25.12
C LYS A 703 29.95 8.73 24.37
N GLY A 704 29.76 8.44 23.10
CA GLY A 704 28.78 9.10 22.28
C GLY A 704 28.61 8.44 20.91
N PHE A 705 28.53 9.23 19.87
CA PHE A 705 28.37 8.74 18.51
C PHE A 705 28.96 9.68 17.46
N ILE A 706 29.13 9.16 16.27
CA ILE A 706 29.58 9.93 15.10
C ILE A 706 28.59 9.69 13.95
N VAL A 707 28.30 10.76 13.21
CA VAL A 707 27.59 10.69 11.93
C VAL A 707 28.53 11.19 10.84
N LYS A 708 28.69 10.38 9.81
CA LYS A 708 29.53 10.68 8.65
C LYS A 708 28.68 10.73 7.40
N SER A 709 28.93 11.72 6.54
CA SER A 709 28.39 11.79 5.18
C SER A 709 29.50 11.43 4.19
N ASN A 710 29.16 10.66 3.15
CA ASN A 710 30.13 10.30 2.09
C ASN A 710 30.45 11.46 1.13
N THR A 711 29.61 12.51 1.14
CA THR A 711 29.79 13.76 0.38
C THR A 711 29.50 14.93 1.30
N PRO A 712 30.04 16.14 1.01
CA PRO A 712 29.67 17.33 1.78
C PRO A 712 28.15 17.51 1.83
N CYS A 713 27.61 17.61 3.06
CA CYS A 713 26.20 17.79 3.33
C CYS A 713 25.88 19.29 3.42
N ASP A 714 24.95 19.75 2.60
CA ASP A 714 24.53 21.15 2.50
C ASP A 714 23.43 21.52 3.52
N ARG A 715 22.94 20.55 4.31
CA ARG A 715 21.97 20.77 5.38
C ARG A 715 22.66 21.39 6.59
N LYS A 716 22.41 22.67 6.80
CA LYS A 716 23.12 23.47 7.82
C LYS A 716 22.52 23.37 9.21
N VAL A 717 21.33 22.78 9.36
CA VAL A 717 20.68 22.54 10.64
C VAL A 717 20.73 21.06 10.99
N ILE A 718 21.24 20.74 12.17
CA ILE A 718 21.33 19.37 12.68
C ILE A 718 20.59 19.34 14.02
N ILE A 719 19.59 18.47 14.12
CA ILE A 719 18.77 18.29 15.33
C ILE A 719 19.17 16.96 15.96
N LEU A 720 19.91 17.02 17.06
CA LEU A 720 20.21 15.82 17.85
C LEU A 720 19.05 15.57 18.79
N HIS A 721 18.38 14.42 18.66
CA HIS A 721 17.22 14.05 19.42
C HIS A 721 17.47 12.81 20.29
N GLY A 722 17.07 12.88 21.57
CA GLY A 722 17.25 11.78 22.51
C GLY A 722 18.68 11.67 23.09
N ALA A 723 19.52 12.69 22.94
CA ALA A 723 20.89 12.73 23.42
C ALA A 723 21.08 13.85 24.47
N HIS A 724 21.56 13.51 25.66
CA HIS A 724 22.12 14.48 26.59
C HIS A 724 23.54 14.83 26.15
N VAL A 725 23.68 15.92 25.44
CA VAL A 725 24.93 16.30 24.77
C VAL A 725 25.88 16.99 25.75
N ALA A 726 27.11 16.46 25.90
CA ALA A 726 28.20 17.07 26.65
C ALA A 726 29.08 17.94 25.75
N GLU A 727 29.48 17.43 24.61
CA GLU A 727 30.39 18.06 23.68
C GLU A 727 30.04 17.72 22.23
N ILE A 728 30.20 18.64 21.30
CA ILE A 728 30.00 18.47 19.87
C ILE A 728 31.23 18.97 19.12
N SER A 729 31.64 18.26 18.11
CA SER A 729 32.64 18.70 17.14
C SER A 729 32.24 18.36 15.72
N SER A 730 32.68 19.18 14.75
CA SER A 730 32.45 19.01 13.32
C SER A 730 33.66 19.47 12.55
N ASP A 731 33.74 19.10 11.28
CA ASP A 731 34.65 19.69 10.30
C ASP A 731 34.17 21.04 9.75
N ALA A 732 32.93 21.45 10.08
CA ALA A 732 32.43 22.79 9.80
C ALA A 732 32.34 23.64 11.08
N ASP A 733 32.50 24.97 10.91
CA ASP A 733 32.36 25.92 12.00
C ASP A 733 30.90 26.03 12.48
N PHE A 734 30.69 26.08 13.81
CA PHE A 734 29.38 26.26 14.41
C PHE A 734 28.95 27.73 14.40
N VAL A 735 27.70 27.97 14.03
CA VAL A 735 27.02 29.28 14.18
C VAL A 735 26.32 29.36 15.53
N SER A 736 25.57 28.33 15.88
CA SER A 736 24.88 28.25 17.16
C SER A 736 24.71 26.80 17.63
N VAL A 737 24.61 26.62 18.95
CA VAL A 737 24.23 25.35 19.60
C VAL A 737 23.18 25.69 20.66
N GLU A 738 21.95 25.31 20.42
CA GLU A 738 20.81 25.55 21.31
C GLU A 738 20.38 24.22 21.93
N ARG A 739 20.22 24.18 23.27
CA ARG A 739 19.84 22.97 24.01
C ARG A 739 18.46 23.13 24.61
N GLU A 740 17.62 22.13 24.42
CA GLU A 740 16.27 22.02 24.96
C GLU A 740 16.23 20.83 25.93
N GLU A 741 16.30 21.09 27.22
CA GLU A 741 16.38 20.05 28.24
C GLU A 741 15.10 19.22 28.33
N GLU A 742 13.91 19.87 28.22
CA GLU A 742 12.61 19.21 28.37
C GLU A 742 12.35 18.20 27.26
N THR A 743 12.79 18.46 26.06
CA THR A 743 12.61 17.59 24.86
C THR A 743 13.81 16.68 24.62
N ASN A 744 14.86 16.81 25.44
CA ASN A 744 16.14 16.11 25.28
C ASN A 744 16.70 16.26 23.85
N ARG A 745 16.79 17.53 23.39
CA ARG A 745 17.15 17.90 22.05
C ARG A 745 18.26 18.97 22.04
N THR A 746 19.08 18.91 20.99
CA THR A 746 20.07 19.96 20.73
C THR A 746 20.00 20.34 19.26
N VAL A 747 19.80 21.60 18.95
CA VAL A 747 19.81 22.16 17.59
C VAL A 747 21.16 22.82 17.35
N ILE A 748 21.81 22.40 16.28
CA ILE A 748 23.12 22.88 15.85
C ILE A 748 22.96 23.56 14.51
N ARG A 749 23.53 24.77 14.36
CA ARG A 749 23.69 25.41 13.05
C ARG A 749 25.16 25.51 12.70
N VAL A 750 25.49 25.10 11.49
CA VAL A 750 26.87 25.18 10.91
C VAL A 750 26.92 26.20 9.79
N GLN A 751 28.08 26.80 9.60
CA GLN A 751 28.29 27.87 8.61
C GLN A 751 28.45 27.32 7.20
N THR A 752 29.19 26.21 7.07
CA THR A 752 29.54 25.58 5.79
C THR A 752 28.94 24.18 5.68
N GLU A 753 29.16 23.55 4.53
CA GLU A 753 28.92 22.11 4.38
C GLU A 753 29.80 21.30 5.34
N TRP A 754 29.33 20.13 5.73
CA TRP A 754 30.04 19.26 6.66
C TRP A 754 30.06 17.82 6.17
N THR A 755 31.04 17.04 6.63
CA THR A 755 31.10 15.59 6.38
C THR A 755 31.07 14.77 7.66
N THR A 756 31.33 15.38 8.79
CA THR A 756 31.44 14.67 10.08
C THR A 756 30.87 15.50 11.22
N ILE A 757 29.98 14.85 12.00
CA ILE A 757 29.47 15.34 13.28
C ILE A 757 29.84 14.31 14.37
N LYS A 758 30.60 14.72 15.38
CA LYS A 758 30.89 13.89 16.57
C LYS A 758 30.17 14.44 17.78
N VAL A 759 29.51 13.58 18.51
CA VAL A 759 28.74 13.92 19.69
C VAL A 759 29.25 13.10 20.87
N ARG A 760 29.68 13.76 21.95
CA ARG A 760 29.86 13.13 23.25
C ARG A 760 28.59 13.34 24.08
N THR A 761 28.10 12.29 24.70
CA THR A 761 26.93 12.34 25.55
C THR A 761 27.33 12.34 27.03
N GLN A 762 26.54 12.99 27.87
CA GLN A 762 26.69 12.88 29.31
C GLN A 762 26.37 11.45 29.73
N VAL A 763 27.23 10.82 30.49
CA VAL A 763 26.90 9.55 31.13
C VAL A 763 25.94 9.85 32.29
N LYS A 764 24.68 9.43 32.13
CA LYS A 764 23.73 9.42 33.25
C LYS A 764 24.00 8.27 34.18
#